data_eaa9ed880451bc4fcf29a0ce45253df8
#
_entry.id   eaa9ed880451bc4fcf29a0ce45253df8
#
_cell.length_a   1.000
_cell.length_b   1.000
_cell.length_c   1.000
_cell.angle_alpha   90.00
_cell.angle_beta   90.00
_cell.angle_gamma   90.00
#
_symmetry.space_group_name_H-M   'P 1'
#
loop_
_entity.id
_entity.type
_entity.pdbx_description
1 polymer ?
#
loop_
_entity_poly.entity_id
_entity_poly.type
_entity_poly.pdbx_seq_one_letter_code
_entity_poly.pdbx_strand_id
1 'polypeptide(L)'
;MKKELIMRYFTPAENSNEGWEKYSLPIGNGHFGASVFGGTISERIQFTTNTFANTYSYGGVSNFGEVFIDFNHNGAINYERGLNLNTGVVYSVYDVNTIRVRREAFVSYVDKVFAYRIKTQGGKISFDARLVIPYLNERPIEEGGRTGEVFLDGDTIVMRGTLPSRELVYEARLSIVTDGELVINDNTLTVKDANDTKLYYTLDTSYKLCPEVFLDGNHKAMGNDPHDAVVKCINNAVQLGWDQLYSRHLKDYCELIDRVQFDLGGSDDGRSTEELLISYQNRNAELYLEELYYAYGRHLLVSSSREGTPPASLQGAWSVHDKSPWGSGIWHNINVQMNYWPSFSTNLAECFKAYAEYWKAYQKAASNHASNWIKELCPENYVEGEGECGWIIGTGAFMYEIEGVGKHTHSGPGTGGMTSKMFWDYYDFTQDEEILKEYTYPVIHGMSKFLTKCVKNYDGRYLCSYSASPEQILSGQWVQQHKQQQYCLTIGCGFDQQFIYENAVDDLKCSKILDVTDETTKLEKEQLDFYGPVQIGYSGQIKEYDEEHFYGEIGEANHRHISQLVAITPGSTVTHSTPAWLDAARLTLQMRGDKSTGWALAHRLNAWARVGDGNHCYLLLQNLLRERTYPNLWDVHPPFQIDGNFGATAGMTEMVLQSHEGYVSLLPSLPDAWKNVSFKGLKARGNFTIDCDYKDGKVNLLKIKSNSGKRFIMRYDGVKNDTIIKDINGNAVNVKINTPFIEFDTEIGNVYTVENLKSVSTRVIVDNLTSTWQKNGVYLSWNSLGKKCAVYRAENNDSDYKLLGETVDDWFTDEDYNTHNRGRLTYKVIVCDDGYNASDNGALTVMHPASVLEEERYKLRFKVNNKMF
;
A
#
# COMPACT_ATOMS: atom_id res chain seq x y z
N MET A 1 12.43 -26.90 -9.06
CA MET A 1 11.05 -26.97 -8.56
C MET A 1 10.71 -25.60 -8.01
N LYS A 2 9.48 -25.14 -8.15
CA LYS A 2 9.01 -23.90 -7.51
C LYS A 2 9.03 -24.12 -6.00
N LYS A 3 9.52 -23.13 -5.25
CA LYS A 3 9.52 -23.17 -3.78
C LYS A 3 8.07 -23.14 -3.28
N GLU A 4 7.74 -24.04 -2.37
CA GLU A 4 6.45 -23.99 -1.68
C GLU A 4 6.50 -22.97 -0.54
N LEU A 5 5.49 -22.12 -0.48
CA LEU A 5 5.32 -21.09 0.54
C LEU A 5 4.03 -21.42 1.31
N ILE A 6 4.20 -21.96 2.50
CA ILE A 6 3.10 -22.48 3.33
C ILE A 6 3.14 -21.82 4.71
N MET A 7 2.05 -21.10 5.03
CA MET A 7 1.78 -20.72 6.40
C MET A 7 1.24 -21.95 7.14
N ARG A 8 1.91 -22.40 8.19
CA ARG A 8 1.64 -23.69 8.87
C ARG A 8 1.38 -23.48 10.35
N TYR A 9 0.43 -24.24 10.91
CA TYR A 9 0.04 -24.19 12.33
C TYR A 9 -0.27 -25.61 12.83
N PHE A 10 0.03 -25.87 14.09
CA PHE A 10 -0.21 -27.17 14.72
C PHE A 10 -1.39 -27.18 15.71
N THR A 11 -2.14 -26.07 15.75
CA THR A 11 -3.36 -25.93 16.54
C THR A 11 -4.46 -25.26 15.72
N PRO A 12 -5.74 -25.57 15.95
CA PRO A 12 -6.85 -24.80 15.38
C PRO A 12 -6.84 -23.35 15.90
N ALA A 13 -7.49 -22.45 15.17
CA ALA A 13 -7.83 -21.14 15.72
C ALA A 13 -8.94 -21.32 16.78
N GLU A 14 -8.87 -20.55 17.85
CA GLU A 14 -9.93 -20.51 18.85
C GLU A 14 -11.23 -19.98 18.23
N ASN A 15 -12.38 -20.54 18.61
CA ASN A 15 -13.67 -20.06 18.14
C ASN A 15 -14.09 -18.78 18.90
N SER A 16 -13.38 -17.68 18.63
CA SER A 16 -13.59 -16.37 19.22
C SER A 16 -13.25 -15.28 18.22
N ASN A 17 -13.57 -14.02 18.50
CA ASN A 17 -13.15 -12.88 17.66
C ASN A 17 -11.61 -12.70 17.71
N GLU A 18 -10.99 -12.98 18.85
CA GLU A 18 -9.54 -12.97 18.98
C GLU A 18 -8.90 -14.08 18.14
N GLY A 19 -9.49 -15.29 18.14
CA GLY A 19 -9.05 -16.39 17.27
C GLY A 19 -9.22 -16.08 15.79
N TRP A 20 -10.28 -15.36 15.41
CA TRP A 20 -10.44 -14.83 14.06
C TRP A 20 -9.29 -13.88 13.70
N GLU A 21 -9.04 -12.87 14.54
CA GLU A 21 -8.06 -11.82 14.26
C GLU A 21 -6.62 -12.34 14.19
N LYS A 22 -6.26 -13.26 15.08
CA LYS A 22 -4.87 -13.69 15.25
C LYS A 22 -4.51 -15.00 14.53
N TYR A 23 -5.49 -15.86 14.30
CA TYR A 23 -5.20 -17.26 13.90
C TYR A 23 -6.02 -17.78 12.73
N SER A 24 -7.13 -17.13 12.31
CA SER A 24 -7.88 -17.59 11.15
C SER A 24 -7.07 -17.44 9.87
N LEU A 25 -7.34 -18.28 8.88
CA LEU A 25 -6.68 -18.26 7.58
C LEU A 25 -7.60 -17.64 6.53
N PRO A 26 -7.26 -16.46 6.00
CA PRO A 26 -8.09 -15.74 5.05
C PRO A 26 -7.88 -16.25 3.62
N ILE A 27 -8.96 -16.51 2.92
CA ILE A 27 -9.05 -16.73 1.48
C ILE A 27 -10.21 -15.91 0.91
N GLY A 28 -10.20 -15.62 -0.38
CA GLY A 28 -11.24 -14.79 -0.97
C GLY A 28 -11.12 -14.67 -2.49
N ASN A 29 -12.05 -13.96 -3.08
CA ASN A 29 -12.13 -13.73 -4.53
C ASN A 29 -12.48 -12.28 -4.91
N GLY A 30 -12.40 -11.35 -3.95
CA GLY A 30 -12.81 -9.96 -4.10
C GLY A 30 -14.32 -9.74 -3.93
N HIS A 31 -15.19 -10.68 -4.35
CA HIS A 31 -16.64 -10.59 -4.08
C HIS A 31 -16.95 -10.82 -2.61
N PHE A 32 -16.30 -11.83 -2.03
CA PHE A 32 -16.36 -12.10 -0.61
C PHE A 32 -15.08 -12.76 -0.10
N GLY A 33 -14.82 -12.58 1.17
CA GLY A 33 -13.76 -13.24 1.93
C GLY A 33 -14.32 -14.35 2.80
N ALA A 34 -13.51 -15.37 3.02
CA ALA A 34 -13.75 -16.44 3.99
C ALA A 34 -12.57 -16.54 4.95
N SER A 35 -12.86 -16.69 6.26
CA SER A 35 -11.88 -16.94 7.31
C SER A 35 -12.09 -18.34 7.87
N VAL A 36 -11.10 -19.22 7.70
CA VAL A 36 -11.15 -20.64 8.08
C VAL A 36 -10.42 -20.86 9.38
N PHE A 37 -11.07 -21.46 10.38
CA PHE A 37 -10.52 -21.66 11.73
C PHE A 37 -9.76 -22.97 11.90
N GLY A 38 -10.17 -24.01 11.20
CA GLY A 38 -9.53 -25.34 11.28
C GLY A 38 -9.94 -26.16 12.52
N GLY A 39 -11.08 -25.87 13.16
CA GLY A 39 -11.57 -26.57 14.34
C GLY A 39 -11.81 -28.07 14.10
N THR A 40 -11.45 -28.94 15.05
CA THR A 40 -11.56 -30.40 14.89
C THR A 40 -12.84 -30.98 15.51
N ILE A 41 -13.43 -30.29 16.48
CA ILE A 41 -14.71 -30.63 17.08
C ILE A 41 -15.84 -29.87 16.38
N SER A 42 -15.65 -28.58 16.21
CA SER A 42 -16.51 -27.68 15.46
C SER A 42 -15.64 -26.80 14.57
N GLU A 43 -15.81 -26.91 13.27
CA GLU A 43 -15.21 -25.99 12.31
C GLU A 43 -16.07 -24.74 12.21
N ARG A 44 -15.46 -23.57 12.21
CA ARG A 44 -16.08 -22.30 11.93
C ARG A 44 -15.49 -21.69 10.67
N ILE A 45 -16.36 -21.27 9.75
CA ILE A 45 -15.97 -20.53 8.55
C ILE A 45 -16.80 -19.25 8.54
N GLN A 46 -16.13 -18.11 8.64
CA GLN A 46 -16.79 -16.81 8.66
C GLN A 46 -16.68 -16.15 7.28
N PHE A 47 -17.76 -15.53 6.80
CA PHE A 47 -17.84 -14.88 5.50
C PHE A 47 -18.13 -13.39 5.62
N THR A 48 -17.53 -12.60 4.72
CA THR A 48 -17.74 -11.15 4.64
C THR A 48 -17.79 -10.71 3.17
N THR A 49 -18.62 -9.71 2.88
CA THR A 49 -18.55 -8.93 1.63
C THR A 49 -18.62 -7.45 1.96
N ASN A 50 -17.81 -6.63 1.29
CA ASN A 50 -17.78 -5.17 1.52
C ASN A 50 -19.11 -4.50 1.12
N THR A 51 -19.94 -5.15 0.32
CA THR A 51 -21.28 -4.64 -0.04
C THR A 51 -22.29 -4.77 1.09
N PHE A 52 -22.04 -5.63 2.10
CA PHE A 52 -22.84 -5.78 3.29
C PHE A 52 -22.38 -4.81 4.37
N ALA A 53 -22.71 -3.53 4.19
CA ALA A 53 -22.30 -2.43 5.08
C ALA A 53 -23.53 -1.64 5.54
N ASN A 54 -23.73 -1.55 6.84
CA ASN A 54 -24.85 -0.84 7.45
C ASN A 54 -24.67 0.69 7.47
N THR A 55 -25.66 1.44 7.96
CA THR A 55 -25.62 2.90 8.09
C THR A 55 -24.89 3.37 9.33
N TYR A 56 -24.37 2.47 10.14
CA TYR A 56 -23.63 2.81 11.32
C TYR A 56 -22.39 3.64 10.96
N SER A 57 -22.05 4.59 11.85
CA SER A 57 -20.92 5.52 11.73
C SER A 57 -19.87 5.09 10.70
N TYR A 58 -19.72 5.82 9.64
CA TYR A 58 -18.86 5.48 8.50
C TYR A 58 -19.32 4.30 7.63
N GLY A 59 -20.62 3.94 7.63
CA GLY A 59 -21.14 2.92 6.70
C GLY A 59 -20.55 1.52 6.87
N GLY A 60 -20.28 1.12 8.10
CA GLY A 60 -19.44 0.00 8.47
C GLY A 60 -19.81 -1.37 7.91
N VAL A 61 -18.82 -2.06 7.37
CA VAL A 61 -18.88 -3.47 6.97
C VAL A 61 -19.16 -4.35 8.19
N SER A 62 -20.07 -5.32 8.02
CA SER A 62 -20.44 -6.27 9.08
C SER A 62 -20.15 -7.71 8.65
N ASN A 63 -19.97 -8.60 9.63
CA ASN A 63 -19.95 -10.05 9.41
C ASN A 63 -21.20 -10.47 8.65
N PHE A 64 -21.03 -11.09 7.50
CA PHE A 64 -22.16 -11.46 6.63
C PHE A 64 -22.88 -12.69 7.15
N GLY A 65 -22.15 -13.78 7.38
CA GLY A 65 -22.69 -15.07 7.78
C GLY A 65 -21.61 -16.07 8.16
N GLU A 66 -22.00 -17.15 8.82
CA GLU A 66 -21.08 -18.18 9.26
C GLU A 66 -21.59 -19.58 8.96
N VAL A 67 -20.68 -20.47 8.55
CA VAL A 67 -20.91 -21.91 8.46
C VAL A 67 -20.24 -22.59 9.64
N PHE A 68 -21.00 -23.45 10.35
CA PHE A 68 -20.46 -24.35 11.34
C PHE A 68 -20.59 -25.80 10.85
N ILE A 69 -19.53 -26.59 11.08
CA ILE A 69 -19.50 -28.03 10.82
C ILE A 69 -19.12 -28.69 12.14
N ASP A 70 -20.11 -29.33 12.77
CA ASP A 70 -19.97 -29.94 14.09
C ASP A 70 -19.70 -31.43 13.91
N PHE A 71 -18.47 -31.86 14.22
CA PHE A 71 -18.02 -33.22 14.05
C PHE A 71 -18.38 -34.11 15.27
N ASN A 72 -18.87 -35.31 15.03
CA ASN A 72 -19.22 -36.26 16.07
C ASN A 72 -17.99 -37.08 16.54
N HIS A 73 -16.83 -36.40 16.68
CA HIS A 73 -15.61 -37.04 17.17
C HIS A 73 -14.78 -36.10 18.05
N ASN A 74 -13.97 -36.70 18.91
CA ASN A 74 -13.07 -35.99 19.83
C ASN A 74 -11.66 -36.63 19.79
N GLY A 75 -10.69 -35.97 20.37
CA GLY A 75 -9.35 -36.50 20.55
C GLY A 75 -8.52 -36.54 19.29
N ALA A 76 -8.62 -35.48 18.46
CA ALA A 76 -7.75 -35.28 17.30
C ALA A 76 -6.28 -35.17 17.71
N ILE A 77 -5.42 -35.92 17.02
CA ILE A 77 -3.94 -35.93 17.19
C ILE A 77 -3.28 -35.71 15.82
N ASN A 78 -1.99 -35.47 15.82
CA ASN A 78 -1.18 -35.25 14.62
C ASN A 78 -1.78 -34.10 13.74
N TYR A 79 -2.23 -33.06 14.41
CA TYR A 79 -2.93 -31.94 13.77
C TYR A 79 -1.95 -30.98 13.06
N GLU A 80 -2.27 -30.65 11.83
CA GLU A 80 -1.64 -29.60 11.06
C GLU A 80 -2.70 -28.88 10.23
N ARG A 81 -2.61 -27.56 10.15
CA ARG A 81 -3.36 -26.73 9.17
C ARG A 81 -2.45 -25.70 8.54
N GLY A 82 -2.83 -25.21 7.38
CA GLY A 82 -2.06 -24.17 6.72
C GLY A 82 -2.80 -23.54 5.55
N LEU A 83 -2.17 -22.46 5.07
CA LEU A 83 -2.52 -21.80 3.82
C LEU A 83 -1.35 -21.94 2.85
N ASN A 84 -1.57 -22.61 1.74
CA ASN A 84 -0.59 -22.71 0.66
C ASN A 84 -0.71 -21.46 -0.22
N LEU A 85 0.26 -20.54 -0.12
CA LEU A 85 0.28 -19.26 -0.87
C LEU A 85 0.50 -19.46 -2.37
N ASN A 86 1.00 -20.62 -2.78
CA ASN A 86 1.18 -20.94 -4.21
C ASN A 86 -0.13 -21.33 -4.89
N THR A 87 -1.14 -21.77 -4.13
CA THR A 87 -2.41 -22.28 -4.65
C THR A 87 -3.64 -21.57 -4.12
N GLY A 88 -3.50 -20.73 -3.07
CA GLY A 88 -4.63 -20.08 -2.40
C GLY A 88 -5.57 -21.06 -1.69
N VAL A 89 -5.04 -22.23 -1.28
CA VAL A 89 -5.81 -23.30 -0.65
C VAL A 89 -5.48 -23.39 0.83
N VAL A 90 -6.49 -23.33 1.67
CA VAL A 90 -6.40 -23.67 3.10
C VAL A 90 -6.60 -25.16 3.25
N TYR A 91 -5.81 -25.79 4.12
CA TYR A 91 -5.95 -27.20 4.46
C TYR A 91 -5.88 -27.44 5.97
N SER A 92 -6.46 -28.56 6.42
CA SER A 92 -6.18 -29.14 7.72
C SER A 92 -6.13 -30.67 7.63
N VAL A 93 -5.23 -31.27 8.39
CA VAL A 93 -5.02 -32.72 8.43
C VAL A 93 -4.85 -33.13 9.89
N TYR A 94 -5.54 -34.19 10.29
CA TYR A 94 -5.43 -34.75 11.64
C TYR A 94 -5.89 -36.21 11.68
N ASP A 95 -5.57 -36.91 12.75
CA ASP A 95 -6.00 -38.28 13.00
C ASP A 95 -7.02 -38.29 14.15
N VAL A 96 -8.09 -39.07 13.99
CA VAL A 96 -9.08 -39.39 15.03
C VAL A 96 -9.19 -40.93 15.09
N ASN A 97 -8.75 -41.53 16.20
CA ASN A 97 -8.61 -42.97 16.30
C ASN A 97 -7.73 -43.49 15.14
N THR A 98 -8.33 -44.34 14.26
CA THR A 98 -7.64 -44.91 13.09
C THR A 98 -7.95 -44.16 11.80
N ILE A 99 -8.68 -43.06 11.87
CA ILE A 99 -9.17 -42.31 10.71
C ILE A 99 -8.27 -41.10 10.49
N ARG A 100 -7.65 -41.01 9.32
CA ARG A 100 -6.99 -39.82 8.84
C ARG A 100 -8.01 -38.92 8.17
N VAL A 101 -8.15 -37.68 8.64
CA VAL A 101 -9.06 -36.65 8.07
C VAL A 101 -8.22 -35.58 7.38
N ARG A 102 -8.54 -35.30 6.12
CA ARG A 102 -8.01 -34.16 5.35
C ARG A 102 -9.13 -33.25 4.92
N ARG A 103 -8.99 -31.98 5.16
CA ARG A 103 -9.92 -30.93 4.70
C ARG A 103 -9.19 -29.92 3.86
N GLU A 104 -9.83 -29.43 2.82
CA GLU A 104 -9.28 -28.43 1.90
C GLU A 104 -10.36 -27.42 1.54
N ALA A 105 -9.99 -26.14 1.44
CA ALA A 105 -10.90 -25.06 1.08
C ALA A 105 -10.23 -24.04 0.15
N PHE A 106 -11.02 -23.50 -0.78
CA PHE A 106 -10.64 -22.36 -1.62
C PHE A 106 -11.87 -21.51 -1.98
N VAL A 107 -11.63 -20.28 -2.44
CA VAL A 107 -12.67 -19.41 -2.98
C VAL A 107 -12.37 -19.15 -4.45
N SER A 108 -13.22 -19.66 -5.36
CA SER A 108 -13.07 -19.45 -6.80
C SER A 108 -13.56 -18.05 -7.19
N TYR A 109 -12.71 -17.29 -7.87
CA TYR A 109 -13.13 -16.02 -8.47
C TYR A 109 -14.02 -16.25 -9.69
N VAL A 110 -13.65 -17.20 -10.53
CA VAL A 110 -14.36 -17.49 -11.78
C VAL A 110 -15.79 -18.00 -11.54
N ASP A 111 -15.96 -18.81 -10.49
CA ASP A 111 -17.22 -19.49 -10.18
C ASP A 111 -18.00 -18.81 -9.04
N LYS A 112 -17.41 -17.80 -8.36
CA LYS A 112 -18.00 -17.07 -7.24
C LYS A 112 -18.48 -17.98 -6.11
N VAL A 113 -17.71 -19.03 -5.81
CA VAL A 113 -18.07 -20.06 -4.85
C VAL A 113 -16.92 -20.34 -3.89
N PHE A 114 -17.24 -20.52 -2.63
CA PHE A 114 -16.38 -21.19 -1.66
C PHE A 114 -16.64 -22.68 -1.76
N ALA A 115 -15.59 -23.46 -1.94
CA ALA A 115 -15.62 -24.92 -1.97
C ALA A 115 -14.80 -25.49 -0.82
N TYR A 116 -15.37 -26.45 -0.11
CA TYR A 116 -14.76 -27.13 1.03
C TYR A 116 -14.93 -28.63 0.87
N ARG A 117 -13.85 -29.38 1.01
CA ARG A 117 -13.86 -30.85 0.90
C ARG A 117 -13.36 -31.49 2.19
N ILE A 118 -14.05 -32.51 2.63
CA ILE A 118 -13.65 -33.39 3.72
C ILE A 118 -13.43 -34.78 3.15
N LYS A 119 -12.22 -35.31 3.31
CA LYS A 119 -11.81 -36.63 2.84
C LYS A 119 -11.21 -37.45 3.96
N THR A 120 -11.59 -38.69 4.09
CA THR A 120 -11.08 -39.60 5.13
C THR A 120 -10.41 -40.83 4.54
N GLN A 121 -9.50 -41.41 5.33
CA GLN A 121 -8.84 -42.65 5.06
C GLN A 121 -8.82 -43.49 6.34
N GLY A 122 -9.12 -44.80 6.24
CA GLY A 122 -9.12 -45.69 7.38
C GLY A 122 -10.48 -45.82 8.10
N GLY A 123 -11.48 -45.06 7.68
CA GLY A 123 -12.84 -45.10 8.23
C GLY A 123 -13.70 -43.92 7.76
N LYS A 124 -14.92 -43.91 8.21
CA LYS A 124 -15.95 -42.92 7.85
C LYS A 124 -16.19 -41.95 8.99
N ILE A 125 -16.64 -40.76 8.68
CA ILE A 125 -17.05 -39.74 9.68
C ILE A 125 -18.47 -39.27 9.43
N SER A 126 -19.07 -38.72 10.49
CA SER A 126 -20.37 -38.06 10.47
C SER A 126 -20.25 -36.66 11.06
N PHE A 127 -21.07 -35.74 10.60
CA PHE A 127 -21.08 -34.36 11.09
C PHE A 127 -22.38 -33.66 10.73
N ASP A 128 -22.64 -32.55 11.42
CA ASP A 128 -23.76 -31.64 11.17
C ASP A 128 -23.23 -30.33 10.59
N ALA A 129 -23.88 -29.80 9.53
CA ALA A 129 -23.54 -28.52 8.93
C ALA A 129 -24.75 -27.56 9.01
N ARG A 130 -24.50 -26.33 9.43
CA ARG A 130 -25.52 -25.30 9.58
C ARG A 130 -25.02 -23.92 9.19
N LEU A 131 -25.94 -23.05 8.77
CA LEU A 131 -25.72 -21.62 8.58
C LEU A 131 -26.17 -20.84 9.80
N VAL A 132 -25.46 -19.76 10.10
CA VAL A 132 -25.80 -18.82 11.18
C VAL A 132 -25.78 -17.39 10.65
N ILE A 133 -26.82 -16.64 10.99
CA ILE A 133 -26.84 -15.18 10.79
C ILE A 133 -26.25 -14.55 12.04
N PRO A 134 -25.01 -14.03 12.01
CA PRO A 134 -24.43 -13.40 13.17
C PRO A 134 -25.14 -12.08 13.49
N TYR A 135 -25.19 -11.74 14.78
CA TYR A 135 -25.78 -10.46 15.27
C TYR A 135 -27.26 -10.25 14.89
N LEU A 136 -28.01 -11.29 14.56
CA LEU A 136 -29.44 -11.20 14.30
C LEU A 136 -30.18 -10.80 15.57
N ASN A 137 -31.00 -9.75 15.50
CA ASN A 137 -31.76 -9.19 16.62
C ASN A 137 -30.92 -8.60 17.76
N GLU A 138 -29.63 -8.43 17.59
CA GLU A 138 -28.77 -7.79 18.61
C GLU A 138 -28.81 -6.25 18.52
N ARG A 139 -29.29 -5.70 17.40
CA ARG A 139 -29.41 -4.27 17.16
C ARG A 139 -30.77 -3.92 16.58
N PRO A 140 -31.40 -2.79 17.02
CA PRO A 140 -32.61 -2.28 16.39
C PRO A 140 -32.42 -1.99 14.89
N ILE A 141 -33.48 -2.15 14.12
CA ILE A 141 -33.46 -1.89 12.66
C ILE A 141 -33.08 -0.44 12.36
N GLU A 142 -33.61 0.51 13.12
CA GLU A 142 -33.33 1.94 13.00
C GLU A 142 -31.87 2.32 13.33
N GLU A 143 -31.15 1.46 14.02
CA GLU A 143 -29.72 1.60 14.32
C GLU A 143 -28.83 0.79 13.37
N GLY A 144 -29.37 0.31 12.26
CA GLY A 144 -28.66 -0.48 11.27
C GLY A 144 -28.65 -1.99 11.54
N GLY A 145 -29.63 -2.48 12.32
CA GLY A 145 -29.84 -3.92 12.51
C GLY A 145 -30.29 -4.61 11.21
N ARG A 146 -30.12 -5.92 11.18
CA ARG A 146 -30.51 -6.79 10.05
C ARG A 146 -31.74 -7.62 10.37
N THR A 147 -32.50 -7.99 9.32
CA THR A 147 -33.49 -9.06 9.38
C THR A 147 -32.97 -10.29 8.65
N GLY A 148 -33.52 -11.44 8.91
CA GLY A 148 -33.16 -12.64 8.15
C GLY A 148 -33.69 -13.92 8.79
N GLU A 149 -33.65 -14.97 7.99
CA GLU A 149 -34.01 -16.32 8.40
C GLU A 149 -33.09 -17.32 7.71
N VAL A 150 -33.01 -18.51 8.31
CA VAL A 150 -32.35 -19.67 7.73
C VAL A 150 -33.44 -20.72 7.50
N PHE A 151 -33.51 -21.26 6.30
CA PHE A 151 -34.50 -22.25 5.91
C PHE A 151 -33.95 -23.22 4.87
N LEU A 152 -34.69 -24.27 4.55
CA LEU A 152 -34.32 -25.26 3.53
C LEU A 152 -35.09 -25.02 2.23
N ASP A 153 -34.36 -25.11 1.11
CA ASP A 153 -34.85 -25.18 -0.23
C ASP A 153 -34.35 -26.51 -0.86
N GLY A 154 -35.18 -27.54 -0.77
CA GLY A 154 -34.76 -28.91 -1.10
C GLY A 154 -33.68 -29.43 -0.13
N ASP A 155 -32.50 -29.74 -0.65
CA ASP A 155 -31.31 -30.19 0.09
C ASP A 155 -30.26 -29.07 0.34
N THR A 156 -30.65 -27.83 0.11
CA THR A 156 -29.78 -26.66 0.25
C THR A 156 -30.25 -25.82 1.45
N ILE A 157 -29.34 -25.46 2.33
CA ILE A 157 -29.62 -24.47 3.37
C ILE A 157 -29.51 -23.08 2.76
N VAL A 158 -30.56 -22.28 2.97
CA VAL A 158 -30.65 -20.90 2.52
C VAL A 158 -30.59 -19.94 3.73
N MET A 159 -29.78 -18.93 3.66
CA MET A 159 -29.78 -17.77 4.55
C MET A 159 -30.21 -16.57 3.74
N ARG A 160 -31.34 -15.93 4.09
CA ARG A 160 -31.84 -14.78 3.36
C ARG A 160 -32.39 -13.72 4.31
N GLY A 161 -32.19 -12.47 3.96
CA GLY A 161 -32.67 -11.36 4.77
C GLY A 161 -32.48 -10.00 4.13
N THR A 162 -32.63 -8.96 4.94
CA THR A 162 -32.47 -7.57 4.51
C THR A 162 -31.61 -6.78 5.48
N LEU A 163 -30.97 -5.75 4.94
CA LEU A 163 -30.39 -4.65 5.70
C LEU A 163 -31.24 -3.40 5.38
N PRO A 164 -32.32 -3.14 6.18
CA PRO A 164 -33.34 -2.16 5.82
C PRO A 164 -32.80 -0.73 5.67
N SER A 165 -31.76 -0.38 6.44
CA SER A 165 -31.12 0.93 6.38
C SER A 165 -30.50 1.25 4.99
N ARG A 166 -30.19 0.21 4.20
CA ARG A 166 -29.63 0.31 2.84
C ARG A 166 -30.61 -0.16 1.76
N GLU A 167 -31.82 -0.57 2.13
CA GLU A 167 -32.77 -1.30 1.24
C GLU A 167 -32.09 -2.49 0.55
N LEU A 168 -31.13 -3.12 1.25
CA LEU A 168 -30.33 -4.22 0.73
C LEU A 168 -31.01 -5.56 1.03
N VAL A 169 -31.14 -6.38 0.00
CA VAL A 169 -31.48 -7.81 0.12
C VAL A 169 -30.19 -8.60 0.06
N TYR A 170 -30.05 -9.63 0.89
CA TYR A 170 -28.92 -10.53 0.85
C TYR A 170 -29.37 -11.98 0.87
N GLU A 171 -28.60 -12.85 0.22
CA GLU A 171 -28.82 -14.30 0.22
C GLU A 171 -27.50 -15.05 0.21
N ALA A 172 -27.46 -16.17 0.93
CA ALA A 172 -26.41 -17.18 0.80
C ALA A 172 -27.01 -18.58 0.75
N ARG A 173 -26.29 -19.49 0.11
CA ARG A 173 -26.70 -20.90 -0.03
C ARG A 173 -25.55 -21.85 0.27
N LEU A 174 -25.86 -22.93 0.98
CA LEU A 174 -24.95 -24.02 1.29
C LEU A 174 -25.52 -25.33 0.80
N SER A 175 -24.86 -26.01 -0.12
CA SER A 175 -25.20 -27.34 -0.64
C SER A 175 -24.09 -28.34 -0.29
N ILE A 176 -24.50 -29.59 -0.03
CA ILE A 176 -23.58 -30.70 0.31
C ILE A 176 -23.73 -31.83 -0.71
N VAL A 177 -22.61 -32.33 -1.20
CA VAL A 177 -22.50 -33.53 -2.03
C VAL A 177 -21.60 -34.53 -1.30
N THR A 178 -22.14 -35.71 -0.97
CA THR A 178 -21.46 -36.71 -0.14
C THR A 178 -21.60 -38.11 -0.70
N ASP A 179 -20.66 -38.99 -0.39
CA ASP A 179 -20.74 -40.46 -0.60
C ASP A 179 -21.37 -41.19 0.59
N GLY A 180 -21.71 -40.46 1.67
CA GLY A 180 -22.49 -40.98 2.81
C GLY A 180 -23.98 -40.70 2.68
N GLU A 181 -24.73 -40.91 3.77
CA GLU A 181 -26.15 -40.57 3.87
C GLU A 181 -26.32 -39.07 4.22
N LEU A 182 -27.10 -38.33 3.45
CA LEU A 182 -27.50 -36.96 3.77
C LEU A 182 -28.89 -36.94 4.41
N VAL A 183 -28.97 -36.49 5.65
CA VAL A 183 -30.23 -36.36 6.39
C VAL A 183 -30.51 -34.88 6.63
N ILE A 184 -31.71 -34.49 6.35
CA ILE A 184 -32.19 -33.10 6.46
C ILE A 184 -33.03 -32.99 7.74
N ASN A 185 -32.57 -32.18 8.69
CA ASN A 185 -33.28 -31.98 9.96
C ASN A 185 -33.39 -30.47 10.23
N ASP A 186 -34.60 -29.92 10.24
CA ASP A 186 -34.85 -28.50 10.40
C ASP A 186 -33.90 -27.68 9.47
N ASN A 187 -33.07 -26.82 10.03
CA ASN A 187 -32.13 -25.99 9.28
C ASN A 187 -30.70 -26.57 9.31
N THR A 188 -30.54 -27.87 9.45
CA THR A 188 -29.24 -28.58 9.57
C THR A 188 -29.17 -29.68 8.53
N LEU A 189 -28.05 -29.81 7.87
CA LEU A 189 -27.68 -30.93 7.01
C LEU A 189 -26.75 -31.86 7.77
N THR A 190 -27.26 -33.09 8.08
CA THR A 190 -26.46 -34.13 8.75
C THR A 190 -25.90 -35.10 7.71
N VAL A 191 -24.59 -35.21 7.67
CA VAL A 191 -23.90 -36.23 6.88
C VAL A 191 -23.56 -37.40 7.78
N LYS A 192 -23.96 -38.63 7.37
CA LYS A 192 -23.63 -39.86 8.09
C LYS A 192 -22.73 -40.76 7.27
N ASP A 193 -21.74 -41.32 7.91
CA ASP A 193 -20.86 -42.39 7.38
C ASP A 193 -20.24 -42.05 6.01
N ALA A 194 -19.59 -40.89 5.88
CA ALA A 194 -18.97 -40.44 4.63
C ALA A 194 -17.44 -40.59 4.65
N ASN A 195 -16.86 -40.83 3.47
CA ASN A 195 -15.41 -40.76 3.23
C ASN A 195 -15.04 -39.51 2.41
N ASP A 196 -15.92 -39.01 1.57
CA ASP A 196 -15.64 -37.89 0.67
C ASP A 196 -16.86 -36.97 0.54
N THR A 197 -16.83 -35.85 1.24
CA THR A 197 -17.92 -34.87 1.24
C THR A 197 -17.41 -33.51 0.74
N LYS A 198 -18.21 -32.86 -0.10
CA LYS A 198 -17.95 -31.51 -0.62
C LYS A 198 -19.07 -30.61 -0.18
N LEU A 199 -18.71 -29.43 0.33
CA LEU A 199 -19.63 -28.36 0.65
C LEU A 199 -19.35 -27.19 -0.31
N TYR A 200 -20.39 -26.64 -0.87
CA TYR A 200 -20.35 -25.46 -1.73
C TYR A 200 -21.16 -24.35 -1.11
N TYR A 201 -20.58 -23.18 -1.02
CA TYR A 201 -21.23 -22.00 -0.46
C TYR A 201 -21.04 -20.80 -1.38
N THR A 202 -22.08 -20.03 -1.58
CA THR A 202 -22.04 -18.76 -2.30
C THR A 202 -22.92 -17.75 -1.60
N LEU A 203 -22.62 -16.49 -1.81
CA LEU A 203 -23.41 -15.37 -1.30
C LEU A 203 -23.45 -14.24 -2.33
N ASP A 204 -24.49 -13.43 -2.25
CA ASP A 204 -24.56 -12.15 -2.98
C ASP A 204 -25.53 -11.20 -2.29
N THR A 205 -25.53 -9.95 -2.75
CA THR A 205 -26.40 -8.88 -2.26
C THR A 205 -27.04 -8.13 -3.42
N SER A 206 -28.12 -7.40 -3.15
CA SER A 206 -28.72 -6.48 -4.15
C SER A 206 -27.93 -5.19 -4.35
N TYR A 207 -26.67 -5.14 -3.94
CA TYR A 207 -25.79 -3.99 -4.20
C TYR A 207 -25.39 -3.93 -5.68
N LYS A 208 -25.43 -2.73 -6.25
CA LYS A 208 -24.89 -2.45 -7.58
C LYS A 208 -24.00 -1.22 -7.49
N LEU A 209 -22.73 -1.37 -7.88
CA LEU A 209 -21.83 -0.23 -7.99
C LEU A 209 -22.25 0.66 -9.16
N CYS A 210 -22.81 1.83 -8.86
CA CYS A 210 -23.27 2.80 -9.86
C CYS A 210 -23.34 4.20 -9.24
N PRO A 211 -23.35 5.27 -10.06
CA PRO A 211 -23.34 6.65 -9.55
C PRO A 211 -24.52 6.99 -8.63
N GLU A 212 -25.68 6.41 -8.86
CA GLU A 212 -26.91 6.71 -8.09
C GLU A 212 -26.77 6.35 -6.61
N VAL A 213 -25.91 5.39 -6.26
CA VAL A 213 -25.65 5.02 -4.85
C VAL A 213 -25.03 6.18 -4.07
N PHE A 214 -24.21 7.00 -4.73
CA PHE A 214 -23.44 8.07 -4.10
C PHE A 214 -24.10 9.44 -4.19
N LEU A 215 -25.20 9.59 -4.97
CA LEU A 215 -25.84 10.87 -5.21
C LEU A 215 -26.94 11.21 -4.20
N ASP A 216 -27.02 12.50 -3.84
CA ASP A 216 -28.14 13.13 -3.16
C ASP A 216 -28.62 12.42 -1.87
N GLY A 217 -27.70 11.84 -1.11
CA GLY A 217 -28.03 11.13 0.14
C GLY A 217 -28.84 9.84 -0.07
N ASN A 218 -28.79 9.25 -1.27
CA ASN A 218 -29.50 8.00 -1.55
C ASN A 218 -28.99 6.85 -0.66
N HIS A 219 -27.70 6.56 -0.71
CA HIS A 219 -27.01 5.57 0.15
C HIS A 219 -27.68 4.20 0.21
N LYS A 220 -28.40 3.78 -0.85
CA LYS A 220 -29.15 2.54 -0.93
C LYS A 220 -28.59 1.59 -1.97
N ALA A 221 -28.84 0.32 -1.80
CA ALA A 221 -28.59 -0.68 -2.82
C ALA A 221 -29.46 -0.43 -4.06
N MET A 222 -28.88 -0.51 -5.25
CA MET A 222 -29.53 -0.16 -6.51
C MET A 222 -29.65 -1.36 -7.46
N GLY A 223 -29.23 -2.53 -7.02
CA GLY A 223 -29.27 -3.74 -7.82
C GLY A 223 -30.54 -4.56 -7.64
N ASN A 224 -30.66 -5.62 -8.44
CA ASN A 224 -31.76 -6.56 -8.37
C ASN A 224 -31.62 -7.51 -7.18
N ASP A 225 -32.71 -8.20 -6.83
CA ASP A 225 -32.71 -9.32 -5.89
C ASP A 225 -31.63 -10.34 -6.28
N PRO A 226 -30.70 -10.73 -5.38
CA PRO A 226 -29.63 -11.67 -5.71
C PRO A 226 -30.06 -13.11 -5.90
N HIS A 227 -31.35 -13.46 -5.63
CA HIS A 227 -31.83 -14.82 -5.60
C HIS A 227 -31.46 -15.66 -6.82
N ASP A 228 -31.81 -15.21 -8.02
CA ASP A 228 -31.55 -15.98 -9.26
C ASP A 228 -30.05 -16.17 -9.51
N ALA A 229 -29.24 -15.17 -9.17
CA ALA A 229 -27.76 -15.23 -9.32
C ALA A 229 -27.15 -16.26 -8.36
N VAL A 230 -27.59 -16.25 -7.11
CA VAL A 230 -27.11 -17.16 -6.06
C VAL A 230 -27.54 -18.60 -6.35
N VAL A 231 -28.83 -18.81 -6.74
CA VAL A 231 -29.34 -20.12 -7.15
C VAL A 231 -28.57 -20.69 -8.35
N LYS A 232 -28.34 -19.87 -9.37
CA LYS A 232 -27.55 -20.28 -10.54
C LYS A 232 -26.11 -20.63 -10.16
N CYS A 233 -25.49 -19.85 -9.29
CA CYS A 233 -24.11 -20.05 -8.87
C CYS A 233 -23.94 -21.38 -8.11
N ILE A 234 -24.81 -21.64 -7.11
CA ILE A 234 -24.70 -22.87 -6.30
C ILE A 234 -24.98 -24.11 -7.15
N ASN A 235 -26.01 -24.09 -8.02
CA ASN A 235 -26.34 -25.21 -8.91
C ASN A 235 -25.19 -25.52 -9.89
N ASN A 236 -24.56 -24.49 -10.46
CA ASN A 236 -23.39 -24.66 -11.31
C ASN A 236 -22.22 -25.28 -10.55
N ALA A 237 -21.98 -24.87 -9.30
CA ALA A 237 -20.90 -25.40 -8.47
C ALA A 237 -21.13 -26.90 -8.18
N VAL A 238 -22.34 -27.28 -7.82
CA VAL A 238 -22.71 -28.70 -7.61
C VAL A 238 -22.52 -29.51 -8.90
N GLN A 239 -22.95 -28.98 -10.04
CA GLN A 239 -22.79 -29.65 -11.33
C GLN A 239 -21.33 -29.79 -11.79
N LEU A 240 -20.49 -28.78 -11.62
CA LEU A 240 -19.07 -28.84 -11.96
C LEU A 240 -18.32 -29.81 -11.04
N GLY A 241 -18.68 -29.83 -9.76
CA GLY A 241 -18.02 -30.65 -8.76
C GLY A 241 -16.62 -30.15 -8.41
N TRP A 242 -16.03 -30.78 -7.39
CA TRP A 242 -14.76 -30.36 -6.80
C TRP A 242 -13.61 -30.26 -7.81
N ASP A 243 -13.40 -31.30 -8.61
CA ASP A 243 -12.18 -31.38 -9.45
C ASP A 243 -12.15 -30.32 -10.55
N GLN A 244 -13.30 -30.00 -11.14
CA GLN A 244 -13.39 -28.92 -12.12
C GLN A 244 -13.26 -27.54 -11.49
N LEU A 245 -13.96 -27.29 -10.36
CA LEU A 245 -13.85 -26.04 -9.62
C LEU A 245 -12.41 -25.80 -9.15
N TYR A 246 -11.77 -26.82 -8.61
CA TYR A 246 -10.37 -26.74 -8.17
C TYR A 246 -9.41 -26.43 -9.32
N SER A 247 -9.58 -27.11 -10.46
CA SER A 247 -8.77 -26.83 -11.66
C SER A 247 -8.95 -25.42 -12.18
N ARG A 248 -10.17 -24.89 -12.17
CA ARG A 248 -10.50 -23.52 -12.60
C ARG A 248 -9.94 -22.49 -11.62
N HIS A 249 -10.06 -22.75 -10.32
CA HIS A 249 -9.47 -21.92 -9.28
C HIS A 249 -7.94 -21.87 -9.45
N LEU A 250 -7.27 -23.03 -9.56
CA LEU A 250 -5.82 -23.06 -9.74
C LEU A 250 -5.37 -22.31 -11.01
N LYS A 251 -6.09 -22.47 -12.12
CA LYS A 251 -5.78 -21.78 -13.36
C LYS A 251 -5.83 -20.27 -13.17
N ASP A 252 -6.87 -19.73 -12.57
CA ASP A 252 -7.03 -18.29 -12.32
C ASP A 252 -6.00 -17.77 -11.30
N TYR A 253 -5.96 -18.40 -10.14
CA TYR A 253 -5.11 -17.94 -9.03
C TYR A 253 -3.62 -18.02 -9.36
N CYS A 254 -3.16 -19.18 -9.88
CA CYS A 254 -1.75 -19.35 -10.22
C CYS A 254 -1.32 -18.48 -11.42
N GLU A 255 -2.22 -18.15 -12.35
CA GLU A 255 -1.92 -17.21 -13.43
C GLU A 255 -1.45 -15.86 -12.88
N LEU A 256 -1.98 -15.41 -11.75
CA LEU A 256 -1.59 -14.16 -11.10
C LEU A 256 -0.38 -14.32 -10.17
N ILE A 257 -0.43 -15.33 -9.32
CA ILE A 257 0.59 -15.51 -8.27
C ILE A 257 1.94 -15.93 -8.85
N ASP A 258 1.95 -16.76 -9.89
CA ASP A 258 3.17 -17.31 -10.50
C ASP A 258 3.95 -16.29 -11.34
N ARG A 259 3.37 -15.13 -11.61
CA ARG A 259 4.03 -14.05 -12.35
C ARG A 259 5.27 -13.53 -11.62
N VAL A 260 5.28 -13.56 -10.29
CA VAL A 260 6.38 -13.06 -9.48
C VAL A 260 6.88 -14.16 -8.54
N GLN A 261 8.20 -14.30 -8.52
CA GLN A 261 8.93 -15.08 -7.52
C GLN A 261 9.88 -14.14 -6.79
N PHE A 262 9.94 -14.25 -5.48
CA PHE A 262 10.83 -13.48 -4.63
C PHE A 262 11.47 -14.45 -3.64
N ASP A 263 12.79 -14.59 -3.69
CA ASP A 263 13.55 -15.61 -2.94
C ASP A 263 14.80 -14.97 -2.32
N LEU A 264 14.90 -15.06 -1.02
CA LEU A 264 16.02 -14.58 -0.20
C LEU A 264 16.97 -15.70 0.22
N GLY A 265 16.70 -16.94 -0.21
CA GLY A 265 17.44 -18.12 0.18
C GLY A 265 16.95 -18.77 1.48
N GLY A 266 15.77 -18.38 1.98
CA GLY A 266 15.12 -19.04 3.11
C GLY A 266 14.74 -20.49 2.79
N SER A 267 14.55 -21.32 3.80
CA SER A 267 14.11 -22.71 3.65
C SER A 267 13.02 -23.06 4.66
N ASP A 268 12.02 -23.81 4.21
CA ASP A 268 11.02 -24.40 5.10
C ASP A 268 11.70 -25.53 5.90
N ASP A 269 11.79 -25.37 7.20
CA ASP A 269 12.37 -26.35 8.13
C ASP A 269 11.29 -27.13 8.91
N GLY A 270 10.01 -26.93 8.54
CA GLY A 270 8.88 -27.62 9.16
C GLY A 270 8.31 -26.96 10.41
N ARG A 271 8.88 -25.83 10.87
CA ARG A 271 8.30 -25.04 11.96
C ARG A 271 6.96 -24.38 11.54
N SER A 272 6.12 -24.11 12.54
CA SER A 272 4.92 -23.30 12.32
C SER A 272 5.29 -21.84 12.03
N THR A 273 4.37 -21.12 11.38
CA THR A 273 4.49 -19.67 11.16
C THR A 273 4.63 -18.91 12.46
N GLU A 274 3.92 -19.34 13.50
CA GLU A 274 4.01 -18.75 14.83
C GLU A 274 5.40 -18.97 15.47
N GLU A 275 5.98 -20.16 15.34
CA GLU A 275 7.36 -20.44 15.81
C GLU A 275 8.40 -19.60 15.07
N LEU A 276 8.24 -19.42 13.76
CA LEU A 276 9.09 -18.53 12.97
C LEU A 276 8.96 -17.08 13.43
N LEU A 277 7.75 -16.61 13.69
CA LEU A 277 7.49 -15.25 14.17
C LEU A 277 8.07 -15.03 15.57
N ILE A 278 7.93 -16.00 16.48
CA ILE A 278 8.53 -15.95 17.83
C ILE A 278 10.07 -15.92 17.72
N SER A 279 10.65 -16.75 16.87
CA SER A 279 12.10 -16.74 16.60
C SER A 279 12.56 -15.37 16.09
N TYR A 280 11.82 -14.78 15.19
CA TYR A 280 12.07 -13.45 14.65
C TYR A 280 11.92 -12.34 15.71
N GLN A 281 10.92 -12.44 16.60
CA GLN A 281 10.75 -11.57 17.76
C GLN A 281 11.96 -11.64 18.71
N ASN A 282 12.62 -12.77 18.83
CA ASN A 282 13.86 -12.98 19.56
C ASN A 282 15.12 -12.50 18.81
N ARG A 283 14.95 -11.76 17.71
CA ARG A 283 16.01 -11.16 16.88
C ARG A 283 16.82 -12.17 16.04
N ASN A 284 16.30 -13.37 15.82
CA ASN A 284 16.86 -14.28 14.83
C ASN A 284 16.39 -13.85 13.43
N ALA A 285 17.25 -13.90 12.45
CA ALA A 285 16.83 -13.68 11.06
C ALA A 285 16.12 -14.95 10.53
N GLU A 286 14.95 -14.77 9.95
CA GLU A 286 14.13 -15.85 9.40
C GLU A 286 13.73 -15.51 7.96
N LEU A 287 14.63 -15.72 7.02
CA LEU A 287 14.44 -15.34 5.61
C LEU A 287 13.19 -16.00 5.00
N TYR A 288 12.87 -17.24 5.40
CA TYR A 288 11.65 -17.90 4.94
C TYR A 288 10.38 -17.18 5.42
N LEU A 289 10.38 -16.63 6.64
CA LEU A 289 9.26 -15.81 7.13
C LEU A 289 9.11 -14.50 6.33
N GLU A 290 10.22 -13.86 5.97
CA GLU A 290 10.21 -12.65 5.14
C GLU A 290 9.65 -12.93 3.74
N GLU A 291 10.01 -14.07 3.14
CA GLU A 291 9.45 -14.54 1.87
C GLU A 291 7.95 -14.88 1.97
N LEU A 292 7.54 -15.55 3.06
CA LEU A 292 6.12 -15.79 3.34
C LEU A 292 5.34 -14.47 3.43
N TYR A 293 5.88 -13.49 4.17
CA TYR A 293 5.22 -12.19 4.36
C TYR A 293 5.05 -11.44 3.03
N TYR A 294 6.09 -11.46 2.19
CA TYR A 294 6.03 -10.90 0.83
C TYR A 294 4.95 -11.56 -0.03
N ALA A 295 4.94 -12.88 -0.09
CA ALA A 295 3.98 -13.65 -0.88
C ALA A 295 2.55 -13.51 -0.32
N TYR A 296 2.42 -13.38 1.01
CA TYR A 296 1.15 -13.21 1.68
C TYR A 296 0.46 -11.89 1.30
N GLY A 297 1.20 -10.77 1.21
CA GLY A 297 0.60 -9.52 0.74
C GLY A 297 0.06 -9.63 -0.69
N ARG A 298 0.72 -10.36 -1.59
CA ARG A 298 0.20 -10.65 -2.92
C ARG A 298 -1.04 -11.55 -2.90
N HIS A 299 -1.05 -12.60 -2.05
CA HIS A 299 -2.21 -13.44 -1.81
C HIS A 299 -3.42 -12.63 -1.33
N LEU A 300 -3.22 -11.77 -0.34
CA LEU A 300 -4.28 -10.91 0.21
C LEU A 300 -4.86 -9.97 -0.85
N LEU A 301 -4.02 -9.40 -1.72
CA LEU A 301 -4.48 -8.52 -2.79
C LEU A 301 -5.34 -9.27 -3.83
N VAL A 302 -4.88 -10.42 -4.32
CA VAL A 302 -5.61 -11.26 -5.26
C VAL A 302 -6.92 -11.77 -4.65
N SER A 303 -6.94 -12.00 -3.34
CA SER A 303 -8.12 -12.50 -2.61
C SER A 303 -9.14 -11.42 -2.25
N SER A 304 -8.75 -10.13 -2.23
CA SER A 304 -9.62 -9.03 -1.78
C SER A 304 -9.98 -8.00 -2.85
N SER A 305 -9.33 -8.02 -4.02
CA SER A 305 -9.53 -7.00 -5.05
C SER A 305 -9.35 -7.57 -6.46
N ARG A 306 -10.43 -7.69 -7.19
CA ARG A 306 -10.49 -8.22 -8.55
C ARG A 306 -11.43 -7.37 -9.41
N GLU A 307 -11.31 -7.47 -10.73
CA GLU A 307 -12.27 -6.80 -11.64
C GLU A 307 -13.73 -7.19 -11.33
N GLY A 308 -14.62 -6.21 -11.31
CA GLY A 308 -16.04 -6.41 -11.01
C GLY A 308 -16.35 -6.71 -9.54
N THR A 309 -15.41 -6.46 -8.63
CA THR A 309 -15.58 -6.58 -7.18
C THR A 309 -15.43 -5.24 -6.48
N PRO A 310 -15.87 -5.09 -5.22
CA PRO A 310 -15.50 -3.95 -4.40
C PRO A 310 -13.96 -3.84 -4.27
N PRO A 311 -13.42 -2.61 -4.08
CA PRO A 311 -12.01 -2.46 -3.73
C PRO A 311 -11.72 -3.02 -2.34
N ALA A 312 -10.45 -3.36 -2.08
CA ALA A 312 -10.00 -3.76 -0.76
C ALA A 312 -10.23 -2.62 0.25
N SER A 313 -11.02 -2.89 1.28
CA SER A 313 -11.26 -1.95 2.38
C SER A 313 -10.12 -1.96 3.39
N LEU A 314 -10.28 -1.25 4.51
CA LEU A 314 -9.30 -1.20 5.60
C LEU A 314 -8.97 -2.57 6.21
N GLN A 315 -9.90 -3.53 6.12
CA GLN A 315 -9.71 -4.93 6.49
C GLN A 315 -9.76 -5.87 5.27
N GLY A 316 -9.54 -5.36 4.08
CA GLY A 316 -9.62 -6.13 2.83
C GLY A 316 -11.04 -6.57 2.50
N ALA A 317 -11.28 -7.87 2.49
CA ALA A 317 -12.59 -8.51 2.30
C ALA A 317 -13.01 -9.32 3.55
N TRP A 318 -12.46 -9.02 4.73
CA TRP A 318 -12.67 -9.81 5.95
C TRP A 318 -13.08 -8.94 7.14
N SER A 319 -14.13 -9.34 7.84
CA SER A 319 -14.50 -8.79 9.14
C SER A 319 -15.40 -9.73 9.91
N VAL A 320 -15.10 -9.97 11.18
CA VAL A 320 -15.92 -10.77 12.10
C VAL A 320 -16.91 -9.91 12.88
N HIS A 321 -16.75 -8.59 12.83
CA HIS A 321 -17.49 -7.66 13.69
C HIS A 321 -18.88 -7.34 13.16
N ASP A 322 -19.81 -7.01 14.07
CA ASP A 322 -21.06 -6.32 13.72
C ASP A 322 -20.79 -4.87 13.30
N LYS A 323 -19.84 -4.23 14.01
CA LYS A 323 -19.34 -2.88 13.75
C LYS A 323 -17.83 -2.97 13.58
N SER A 324 -17.38 -3.02 12.34
CA SER A 324 -15.95 -3.09 12.04
C SER A 324 -15.20 -1.87 12.57
N PRO A 325 -13.97 -2.02 13.06
CA PRO A 325 -13.09 -0.90 13.39
C PRO A 325 -13.02 0.08 12.21
N TRP A 326 -13.21 1.38 12.50
CA TRP A 326 -13.30 2.45 11.48
C TRP A 326 -14.25 2.13 10.32
N GLY A 327 -15.31 1.36 10.59
CA GLY A 327 -16.27 0.91 9.60
C GLY A 327 -15.72 -0.05 8.55
N SER A 328 -14.45 -0.48 8.64
CA SER A 328 -13.72 -1.12 7.54
C SER A 328 -13.89 -0.35 6.23
N GLY A 329 -13.77 0.98 6.30
CA GLY A 329 -13.98 1.89 5.18
C GLY A 329 -12.84 1.85 4.16
N ILE A 330 -13.04 2.59 3.07
CA ILE A 330 -12.03 2.81 2.03
C ILE A 330 -11.38 4.16 2.31
N TRP A 331 -10.40 4.17 3.21
CA TRP A 331 -9.77 5.39 3.71
C TRP A 331 -8.73 5.95 2.74
N HIS A 332 -8.84 7.24 2.39
CA HIS A 332 -8.12 7.88 1.28
C HIS A 332 -6.92 8.72 1.68
N ASN A 333 -6.62 8.92 2.94
CA ASN A 333 -5.46 9.75 3.30
C ASN A 333 -4.12 9.00 3.35
N ILE A 334 -4.14 7.66 3.16
CA ILE A 334 -2.99 6.77 2.97
C ILE A 334 -3.42 5.31 2.70
N ASN A 335 -4.47 4.81 3.40
CA ASN A 335 -4.70 3.38 3.54
C ASN A 335 -5.05 2.70 2.21
N VAL A 336 -6.08 3.18 1.50
CA VAL A 336 -6.46 2.59 0.20
C VAL A 336 -5.35 2.74 -0.84
N GLN A 337 -4.61 3.84 -0.81
CA GLN A 337 -3.48 4.02 -1.71
C GLN A 337 -2.41 2.96 -1.44
N MET A 338 -2.08 2.72 -0.17
CA MET A 338 -1.13 1.70 0.25
C MET A 338 -1.59 0.29 -0.13
N ASN A 339 -2.91 0.01 -0.09
CA ASN A 339 -3.45 -1.28 -0.53
C ASN A 339 -3.07 -1.60 -1.99
N TYR A 340 -2.93 -0.58 -2.83
CA TYR A 340 -2.63 -0.76 -4.25
C TYR A 340 -1.18 -0.48 -4.66
N TRP A 341 -0.31 -0.02 -3.77
CA TRP A 341 1.11 0.16 -4.11
C TRP A 341 1.79 -1.10 -4.65
N PRO A 342 1.54 -2.32 -4.13
CA PRO A 342 2.16 -3.52 -4.70
C PRO A 342 1.55 -3.96 -6.02
N SER A 343 0.34 -3.48 -6.40
CA SER A 343 -0.36 -3.93 -7.60
C SER A 343 0.49 -3.81 -8.86
N PHE A 344 1.16 -2.69 -9.00
CA PHE A 344 1.88 -2.39 -10.24
C PHE A 344 3.26 -3.05 -10.26
N SER A 345 4.08 -2.83 -9.24
CA SER A 345 5.44 -3.35 -9.18
C SER A 345 5.50 -4.87 -9.04
N THR A 346 4.47 -5.51 -8.44
CA THR A 346 4.40 -6.98 -8.30
C THR A 346 3.55 -7.67 -9.35
N ASN A 347 3.32 -7.01 -10.50
CA ASN A 347 2.67 -7.57 -11.68
C ASN A 347 1.21 -8.04 -11.46
N LEU A 348 0.42 -7.23 -10.75
CA LEU A 348 -1.00 -7.44 -10.41
C LEU A 348 -1.84 -6.20 -10.75
N ALA A 349 -1.50 -5.46 -11.82
CA ALA A 349 -2.15 -4.20 -12.17
C ALA A 349 -3.68 -4.33 -12.34
N GLU A 350 -4.18 -5.50 -12.79
CA GLU A 350 -5.60 -5.76 -12.94
C GLU A 350 -6.37 -5.76 -11.61
N CYS A 351 -5.70 -5.99 -10.48
CA CYS A 351 -6.35 -5.88 -9.16
C CYS A 351 -6.76 -4.44 -8.84
N PHE A 352 -6.06 -3.45 -9.42
CA PHE A 352 -6.42 -2.04 -9.27
C PHE A 352 -7.73 -1.67 -9.97
N LYS A 353 -8.18 -2.45 -10.94
CA LYS A 353 -9.41 -2.16 -11.70
C LYS A 353 -10.66 -2.07 -10.80
N ALA A 354 -10.69 -2.83 -9.70
CA ALA A 354 -11.76 -2.73 -8.71
C ALA A 354 -11.87 -1.30 -8.14
N TYR A 355 -10.73 -0.67 -7.82
CA TYR A 355 -10.72 0.71 -7.35
C TYR A 355 -11.03 1.71 -8.47
N ALA A 356 -10.54 1.48 -9.67
CA ALA A 356 -10.79 2.35 -10.83
C ALA A 356 -12.30 2.41 -11.17
N GLU A 357 -13.00 1.28 -11.13
CA GLU A 357 -14.46 1.24 -11.30
C GLU A 357 -15.21 1.90 -10.13
N TYR A 358 -14.71 1.73 -8.91
CA TYR A 358 -15.26 2.41 -7.74
C TYR A 358 -15.15 3.93 -7.88
N TRP A 359 -14.00 4.46 -8.36
CA TRP A 359 -13.84 5.88 -8.66
C TRP A 359 -14.87 6.37 -9.69
N LYS A 360 -15.07 5.64 -10.79
CA LYS A 360 -16.10 5.99 -11.79
C LYS A 360 -17.49 6.12 -11.19
N ALA A 361 -17.82 5.25 -10.24
CA ALA A 361 -19.14 5.27 -9.61
C ALA A 361 -19.33 6.50 -8.70
N TYR A 362 -18.33 6.92 -7.95
CA TYR A 362 -18.46 8.07 -7.06
C TYR A 362 -18.09 9.43 -7.70
N GLN A 363 -17.49 9.42 -8.90
CA GLN A 363 -16.94 10.62 -9.56
C GLN A 363 -17.92 11.82 -9.58
N LYS A 364 -19.20 11.56 -9.88
CA LYS A 364 -20.20 12.63 -9.95
C LYS A 364 -20.46 13.28 -8.57
N ALA A 365 -20.54 12.50 -7.51
CA ALA A 365 -20.66 13.01 -6.15
C ALA A 365 -19.40 13.80 -5.75
N ALA A 366 -18.22 13.30 -6.09
CA ALA A 366 -16.95 13.97 -5.85
C ALA A 366 -16.84 15.32 -6.61
N SER A 367 -17.40 15.40 -7.83
CA SER A 367 -17.46 16.67 -8.59
C SER A 367 -18.41 17.68 -7.96
N ASN A 368 -19.54 17.23 -7.42
CA ASN A 368 -20.43 18.09 -6.67
C ASN A 368 -19.72 18.66 -5.43
N HIS A 369 -18.98 17.82 -4.69
CA HIS A 369 -18.18 18.27 -3.55
C HIS A 369 -17.12 19.30 -3.96
N ALA A 370 -16.42 19.09 -5.07
CA ALA A 370 -15.41 20.02 -5.58
C ALA A 370 -16.00 21.39 -5.93
N SER A 371 -17.12 21.40 -6.66
CA SER A 371 -17.79 22.64 -7.05
C SER A 371 -18.31 23.43 -5.85
N ASN A 372 -18.89 22.75 -4.86
CA ASN A 372 -19.31 23.36 -3.61
C ASN A 372 -18.13 23.92 -2.81
N TRP A 373 -17.03 23.18 -2.74
CA TRP A 373 -15.82 23.58 -2.03
C TRP A 373 -15.22 24.87 -2.64
N ILE A 374 -15.06 24.93 -3.97
CA ILE A 374 -14.53 26.12 -4.64
C ILE A 374 -15.47 27.30 -4.44
N LYS A 375 -16.79 27.10 -4.60
CA LYS A 375 -17.79 28.17 -4.42
C LYS A 375 -17.78 28.74 -3.00
N GLU A 376 -17.56 27.91 -2.00
CA GLU A 376 -17.57 28.33 -0.60
C GLU A 376 -16.23 28.94 -0.14
N LEU A 377 -15.09 28.29 -0.50
CA LEU A 377 -13.79 28.57 0.08
C LEU A 377 -12.85 29.38 -0.83
N CYS A 378 -13.06 29.30 -2.14
CA CYS A 378 -12.30 30.06 -3.14
C CYS A 378 -13.22 30.69 -4.18
N PRO A 379 -14.23 31.51 -3.75
CA PRO A 379 -15.26 32.03 -4.64
C PRO A 379 -14.70 32.90 -5.77
N GLU A 380 -13.52 33.48 -5.59
CA GLU A 380 -12.82 34.25 -6.64
C GLU A 380 -12.37 33.35 -7.82
N ASN A 381 -12.23 32.08 -7.62
CA ASN A 381 -11.85 31.08 -8.64
C ASN A 381 -13.06 30.29 -9.18
N TYR A 382 -14.27 30.58 -8.67
CA TYR A 382 -15.51 29.98 -9.16
C TYR A 382 -16.10 30.79 -10.31
N VAL A 383 -16.36 30.15 -11.44
CA VAL A 383 -16.99 30.79 -12.60
C VAL A 383 -18.35 30.12 -12.82
N GLU A 384 -19.41 30.91 -12.69
CA GLU A 384 -20.78 30.42 -12.90
C GLU A 384 -21.02 30.06 -14.37
N GLY A 385 -21.48 28.80 -14.60
CA GLY A 385 -21.74 28.31 -15.96
C GLY A 385 -20.52 27.67 -16.66
N GLU A 386 -19.35 27.68 -16.05
CA GLU A 386 -18.13 26.99 -16.57
C GLU A 386 -18.24 25.46 -16.53
N GLY A 387 -19.16 24.91 -15.72
CA GLY A 387 -19.31 23.48 -15.50
C GLY A 387 -18.71 22.97 -14.19
N GLU A 388 -18.27 21.72 -14.18
CA GLU A 388 -17.71 21.09 -12.98
C GLU A 388 -16.31 21.61 -12.67
N CYS A 389 -16.03 21.90 -11.38
CA CYS A 389 -14.70 22.30 -10.91
C CYS A 389 -13.77 21.11 -10.65
N GLY A 390 -13.86 20.04 -11.43
CA GLY A 390 -13.09 18.81 -11.21
C GLY A 390 -13.76 17.90 -10.18
N TRP A 391 -12.97 17.26 -9.33
CA TRP A 391 -13.46 16.37 -8.28
C TRP A 391 -12.60 16.46 -7.03
N ILE A 392 -13.15 16.08 -5.87
CA ILE A 392 -12.42 16.02 -4.59
C ILE A 392 -12.99 14.88 -3.73
N ILE A 393 -12.13 14.26 -2.95
CA ILE A 393 -12.51 13.25 -1.96
C ILE A 393 -11.82 13.54 -0.63
N GLY A 394 -12.57 13.36 0.46
CA GLY A 394 -12.04 13.41 1.82
C GLY A 394 -11.42 12.08 2.25
N THR A 395 -11.15 11.95 3.54
CA THR A 395 -10.55 10.74 4.10
C THR A 395 -11.48 9.55 4.03
N GLY A 396 -12.75 9.71 4.42
CA GLY A 396 -13.72 8.63 4.51
C GLY A 396 -14.42 8.36 3.18
N ALA A 397 -14.37 7.12 2.73
CA ALA A 397 -15.21 6.61 1.66
C ALA A 397 -15.65 5.18 1.96
N PHE A 398 -16.83 4.83 1.48
CA PHE A 398 -17.51 3.57 1.77
C PHE A 398 -18.26 3.12 0.53
N MET A 399 -18.79 1.91 0.55
CA MET A 399 -19.52 1.40 -0.61
C MET A 399 -20.79 2.19 -0.98
N TYR A 400 -21.35 2.97 -0.05
CA TYR A 400 -22.59 3.70 -0.25
C TYR A 400 -22.47 5.22 -0.20
N GLU A 401 -21.33 5.74 0.21
CA GLU A 401 -21.12 7.18 0.41
C GLU A 401 -19.65 7.54 0.36
N ILE A 402 -19.36 8.79 0.07
CA ILE A 402 -18.03 9.38 0.15
C ILE A 402 -18.10 10.66 0.97
N GLU A 403 -17.02 10.96 1.70
CA GLU A 403 -16.85 12.25 2.35
C GLU A 403 -16.21 13.26 1.40
N GLY A 404 -16.64 14.52 1.51
CA GLY A 404 -15.92 15.64 0.91
C GLY A 404 -14.84 16.18 1.86
N VAL A 405 -13.97 17.03 1.33
CA VAL A 405 -13.06 17.84 2.15
C VAL A 405 -13.79 19.10 2.62
N GLY A 406 -13.73 19.38 3.90
CA GLY A 406 -14.35 20.56 4.51
C GLY A 406 -13.36 21.39 5.32
N LYS A 407 -13.83 22.47 5.95
CA LYS A 407 -13.01 23.36 6.80
C LYS A 407 -12.43 22.64 8.04
N HIS A 408 -12.96 21.49 8.39
CA HIS A 408 -12.70 20.81 9.66
C HIS A 408 -12.42 19.31 9.48
N THR A 409 -12.00 18.91 8.29
CA THR A 409 -11.60 17.53 7.99
C THR A 409 -10.12 17.31 8.33
N HIS A 410 -9.75 16.10 8.62
CA HIS A 410 -8.39 15.73 9.01
C HIS A 410 -7.48 15.38 7.83
N SER A 411 -7.85 15.82 6.63
CA SER A 411 -6.99 15.84 5.44
C SER A 411 -7.50 16.87 4.45
N GLY A 412 -6.57 17.50 3.75
CA GLY A 412 -6.85 18.57 2.80
C GLY A 412 -7.06 18.07 1.36
N PRO A 413 -7.09 19.00 0.41
CA PRO A 413 -7.26 18.74 -1.03
C PRO A 413 -6.27 17.75 -1.63
N GLY A 414 -5.06 17.63 -1.07
CA GLY A 414 -4.04 16.67 -1.48
C GLY A 414 -4.48 15.20 -1.41
N THR A 415 -5.54 14.88 -0.66
CA THR A 415 -6.13 13.54 -0.60
C THR A 415 -6.55 13.04 -1.99
N GLY A 416 -7.20 13.90 -2.78
CA GLY A 416 -7.53 13.61 -4.18
C GLY A 416 -6.27 13.47 -5.04
N GLY A 417 -5.25 14.32 -4.83
CA GLY A 417 -3.97 14.23 -5.52
C GLY A 417 -3.23 12.92 -5.25
N MET A 418 -3.22 12.45 -3.99
CA MET A 418 -2.67 11.14 -3.64
C MET A 418 -3.43 9.99 -4.30
N THR A 419 -4.74 10.13 -4.43
CA THR A 419 -5.59 9.17 -5.12
C THR A 419 -5.30 9.14 -6.62
N SER A 420 -5.18 10.30 -7.27
CA SER A 420 -4.88 10.38 -8.71
C SER A 420 -3.49 9.84 -9.06
N LYS A 421 -2.53 9.87 -8.12
CA LYS A 421 -1.20 9.28 -8.31
C LYS A 421 -1.25 7.77 -8.60
N MET A 422 -2.19 7.04 -8.01
CA MET A 422 -2.39 5.61 -8.33
C MET A 422 -2.79 5.40 -9.78
N PHE A 423 -3.56 6.32 -10.35
CA PHE A 423 -3.97 6.23 -11.77
C PHE A 423 -2.84 6.57 -12.72
N TRP A 424 -1.91 7.47 -12.33
CA TRP A 424 -0.67 7.66 -13.06
C TRP A 424 0.16 6.37 -13.08
N ASP A 425 0.36 5.75 -11.92
CA ASP A 425 1.08 4.47 -11.82
C ASP A 425 0.40 3.36 -12.62
N TYR A 426 -0.94 3.32 -12.65
CA TYR A 426 -1.68 2.35 -13.45
C TYR A 426 -1.32 2.42 -14.93
N TYR A 427 -1.25 3.64 -15.49
CA TYR A 427 -0.78 3.83 -16.87
C TYR A 427 0.73 3.61 -17.01
N ASP A 428 1.54 4.19 -16.13
CA ASP A 428 2.99 4.20 -16.30
C ASP A 428 3.61 2.80 -16.23
N PHE A 429 3.03 1.90 -15.43
CA PHE A 429 3.43 0.50 -15.40
C PHE A 429 2.85 -0.37 -16.51
N THR A 430 1.69 -0.04 -17.06
CA THR A 430 1.04 -0.83 -18.11
C THR A 430 1.32 -0.33 -19.52
N GLN A 431 1.52 0.98 -19.68
CA GLN A 431 1.62 1.68 -20.96
C GLN A 431 0.44 1.39 -21.89
N ASP A 432 -0.73 1.16 -21.31
CA ASP A 432 -1.97 0.85 -22.01
C ASP A 432 -2.72 2.17 -22.32
N GLU A 433 -2.91 2.45 -23.61
CA GLU A 433 -3.55 3.67 -24.06
C GLU A 433 -5.06 3.73 -23.73
N GLU A 434 -5.72 2.58 -23.59
CA GLU A 434 -7.12 2.54 -23.16
C GLU A 434 -7.22 2.92 -21.68
N ILE A 435 -6.33 2.40 -20.85
CA ILE A 435 -6.22 2.80 -19.44
C ILE A 435 -5.95 4.30 -19.33
N LEU A 436 -5.04 4.83 -20.17
CA LEU A 436 -4.75 6.28 -20.18
C LEU A 436 -5.99 7.09 -20.49
N LYS A 437 -6.74 6.74 -21.53
CA LYS A 437 -7.89 7.50 -22.02
C LYS A 437 -9.13 7.33 -21.14
N GLU A 438 -9.35 6.12 -20.64
CA GLU A 438 -10.59 5.77 -19.94
C GLU A 438 -10.54 6.05 -18.43
N TYR A 439 -9.35 5.96 -17.81
CA TYR A 439 -9.18 6.10 -16.36
C TYR A 439 -8.17 7.18 -16.01
N THR A 440 -6.93 7.07 -16.47
CA THR A 440 -5.82 7.89 -15.96
C THR A 440 -6.02 9.36 -16.24
N TYR A 441 -6.21 9.75 -17.50
CA TYR A 441 -6.38 11.15 -17.87
C TYR A 441 -7.65 11.79 -17.27
N PRO A 442 -8.84 11.18 -17.34
CA PRO A 442 -10.03 11.77 -16.71
C PRO A 442 -9.88 11.99 -15.21
N VAL A 443 -9.21 11.09 -14.51
CA VAL A 443 -8.96 11.22 -13.06
C VAL A 443 -7.99 12.37 -12.79
N ILE A 444 -6.82 12.36 -13.40
CA ILE A 444 -5.73 13.32 -13.13
C ILE A 444 -6.13 14.70 -13.59
N HIS A 445 -6.66 14.82 -14.81
CA HIS A 445 -7.10 16.10 -15.36
C HIS A 445 -8.30 16.69 -14.59
N GLY A 446 -9.26 15.84 -14.18
CA GLY A 446 -10.35 16.28 -13.31
C GLY A 446 -9.85 16.75 -11.95
N MET A 447 -8.81 16.12 -11.39
CA MET A 447 -8.17 16.57 -10.16
C MET A 447 -7.45 17.90 -10.37
N SER A 448 -6.74 18.09 -11.48
CA SER A 448 -6.08 19.33 -11.87
C SER A 448 -7.05 20.52 -11.98
N LYS A 449 -8.24 20.30 -12.55
CA LYS A 449 -9.31 21.32 -12.58
C LYS A 449 -9.68 21.85 -11.20
N PHE A 450 -9.66 20.99 -10.21
CA PHE A 450 -9.92 21.38 -8.83
C PHE A 450 -8.68 22.02 -8.18
N LEU A 451 -7.51 21.41 -8.31
CA LEU A 451 -6.29 21.84 -7.61
C LEU A 451 -5.79 23.22 -8.09
N THR A 452 -5.93 23.53 -9.36
CA THR A 452 -5.61 24.88 -9.89
C THR A 452 -6.53 25.98 -9.35
N LYS A 453 -7.73 25.61 -8.90
CA LYS A 453 -8.74 26.53 -8.33
C LYS A 453 -8.70 26.60 -6.80
N CYS A 454 -8.15 25.61 -6.11
CA CYS A 454 -8.10 25.59 -4.64
C CYS A 454 -6.92 26.40 -4.07
N VAL A 455 -6.01 26.87 -4.92
CA VAL A 455 -4.85 27.67 -4.52
C VAL A 455 -5.10 29.16 -4.67
N LYS A 456 -4.41 29.95 -3.84
CA LYS A 456 -4.37 31.41 -3.91
C LYS A 456 -2.93 31.90 -3.99
N ASN A 457 -2.72 33.04 -4.61
CA ASN A 457 -1.41 33.68 -4.66
C ASN A 457 -1.09 34.38 -3.32
N TYR A 458 -0.08 33.92 -2.63
CA TYR A 458 0.49 34.51 -1.42
C TYR A 458 1.94 34.92 -1.72
N ASP A 459 2.16 36.22 -1.93
CA ASP A 459 3.48 36.80 -2.20
C ASP A 459 4.29 36.08 -3.31
N GLY A 460 3.59 35.71 -4.39
CA GLY A 460 4.17 35.03 -5.56
C GLY A 460 4.18 33.50 -5.49
N ARG A 461 3.67 32.89 -4.42
CA ARG A 461 3.47 31.45 -4.32
C ARG A 461 1.99 31.10 -4.39
N TYR A 462 1.67 30.02 -5.11
CA TYR A 462 0.32 29.47 -5.16
C TYR A 462 0.15 28.40 -4.07
N LEU A 463 -0.56 28.74 -3.00
CA LEU A 463 -0.74 27.91 -1.84
C LEU A 463 -2.19 27.51 -1.64
N CYS A 464 -2.43 26.28 -1.19
CA CYS A 464 -3.75 25.81 -0.77
C CYS A 464 -4.23 26.60 0.44
N SER A 465 -5.41 27.22 0.32
CA SER A 465 -5.94 28.16 1.33
C SER A 465 -6.51 27.50 2.57
N TYR A 466 -7.02 26.27 2.43
CA TYR A 466 -7.59 25.47 3.51
C TYR A 466 -6.92 24.10 3.47
N SER A 467 -5.82 24.02 4.18
CA SER A 467 -4.85 22.96 4.06
C SER A 467 -4.76 22.16 5.35
N ALA A 468 -4.71 20.85 5.27
CA ALA A 468 -4.59 19.97 6.42
C ALA A 468 -3.62 18.82 6.16
N SER A 469 -2.63 18.69 7.05
CA SER A 469 -1.76 17.52 7.05
C SER A 469 -2.45 16.34 7.73
N PRO A 470 -2.65 15.21 7.06
CA PRO A 470 -3.27 14.02 7.64
C PRO A 470 -2.42 13.40 8.77
N GLU A 471 -2.94 12.95 9.82
CA GLU A 471 -4.19 13.31 10.54
C GLU A 471 -3.76 14.15 11.72
N GLN A 472 -3.01 15.22 11.46
CA GLN A 472 -2.41 16.05 12.49
C GLN A 472 -3.50 16.83 13.24
N ILE A 473 -3.41 16.77 14.57
CA ILE A 473 -4.09 17.70 15.45
C ILE A 473 -3.09 18.83 15.72
N LEU A 474 -3.50 20.06 15.44
CA LEU A 474 -2.67 21.21 15.74
C LEU A 474 -2.33 21.25 17.23
N SER A 475 -1.11 21.61 17.57
CA SER A 475 -0.61 21.56 18.95
C SER A 475 -1.50 22.35 19.92
N GLY A 476 -1.49 21.96 21.21
CA GLY A 476 -2.30 22.59 22.24
C GLY A 476 -2.11 24.10 22.33
N GLN A 477 -0.95 24.61 22.01
CA GLN A 477 -0.68 26.07 21.94
C GLN A 477 -1.41 26.72 20.78
N TRP A 478 -1.38 26.13 19.58
CA TRP A 478 -2.09 26.62 18.41
C TRP A 478 -3.60 26.60 18.61
N VAL A 479 -4.13 25.52 19.19
CA VAL A 479 -5.56 25.38 19.54
C VAL A 479 -5.99 26.44 20.57
N GLN A 480 -5.17 26.70 21.58
CA GLN A 480 -5.45 27.73 22.59
C GLN A 480 -5.47 29.13 22.00
N GLN A 481 -4.56 29.44 21.06
CA GLN A 481 -4.53 30.74 20.40
C GLN A 481 -5.74 30.99 19.49
N HIS A 482 -6.17 29.95 18.75
CA HIS A 482 -7.22 30.08 17.72
C HIS A 482 -8.58 29.61 18.19
N LYS A 483 -8.71 29.16 19.45
CA LYS A 483 -9.94 28.60 20.05
C LYS A 483 -10.63 27.53 19.22
N GLN A 484 -9.84 26.71 18.52
CA GLN A 484 -10.34 25.73 17.59
C GLN A 484 -9.61 24.41 17.75
N GLN A 485 -10.33 23.32 17.98
CA GLN A 485 -9.82 21.97 17.82
C GLN A 485 -9.89 21.63 16.34
N GLN A 486 -8.85 21.92 15.49
CA GLN A 486 -9.17 21.75 14.10
C GLN A 486 -8.02 21.52 13.17
N TYR A 487 -8.27 20.64 12.25
CA TYR A 487 -7.62 20.40 11.00
C TYR A 487 -7.90 21.60 10.05
N CYS A 488 -7.20 21.73 8.95
CA CYS A 488 -7.49 22.68 7.86
C CYS A 488 -7.51 24.19 8.21
N LEU A 489 -6.73 24.63 9.19
CA LEU A 489 -6.57 26.06 9.47
C LEU A 489 -5.24 26.61 8.99
N THR A 490 -4.45 25.80 8.31
CA THR A 490 -3.16 26.19 7.76
C THR A 490 -3.27 26.58 6.29
N ILE A 491 -2.23 27.21 5.78
CA ILE A 491 -2.09 27.57 4.37
C ILE A 491 -0.89 26.78 3.83
N GLY A 492 -1.10 26.02 2.76
CA GLY A 492 -0.03 25.35 2.04
C GLY A 492 0.74 24.33 2.86
N CYS A 493 0.07 23.43 3.61
CA CYS A 493 0.79 22.32 4.26
C CYS A 493 1.51 21.45 3.23
N GLY A 494 2.62 20.81 3.64
CA GLY A 494 3.46 20.01 2.76
C GLY A 494 2.71 18.91 2.01
N PHE A 495 1.75 18.23 2.66
CA PHE A 495 0.92 17.19 2.03
C PHE A 495 0.15 17.72 0.82
N ASP A 496 -0.57 18.82 0.99
CA ASP A 496 -1.37 19.39 -0.10
C ASP A 496 -0.49 19.95 -1.21
N GLN A 497 0.55 20.74 -0.87
CA GLN A 497 1.45 21.34 -1.85
C GLN A 497 2.19 20.32 -2.69
N GLN A 498 2.62 19.23 -2.09
CA GLN A 498 3.32 18.15 -2.79
C GLN A 498 2.39 17.45 -3.79
N PHE A 499 1.14 17.16 -3.41
CA PHE A 499 0.20 16.52 -4.34
C PHE A 499 -0.40 17.49 -5.38
N ILE A 500 -0.50 18.77 -5.08
CA ILE A 500 -0.83 19.80 -6.10
C ILE A 500 0.26 19.80 -7.19
N TYR A 501 1.52 19.80 -6.80
CA TYR A 501 2.64 19.77 -7.73
C TYR A 501 2.72 18.43 -8.50
N GLU A 502 2.66 17.28 -7.80
CA GLU A 502 2.72 15.95 -8.42
C GLU A 502 1.59 15.74 -9.44
N ASN A 503 0.36 16.14 -9.09
CA ASN A 503 -0.79 16.01 -9.99
C ASN A 503 -0.64 16.88 -11.23
N ALA A 504 -0.17 18.12 -11.10
CA ALA A 504 0.07 19.01 -12.23
C ALA A 504 1.17 18.44 -13.17
N VAL A 505 2.25 17.89 -12.61
CA VAL A 505 3.30 17.23 -13.39
C VAL A 505 2.75 16.03 -14.15
N ASP A 506 1.92 15.22 -13.52
CA ASP A 506 1.35 14.01 -14.13
C ASP A 506 0.26 14.36 -15.16
N ASP A 507 -0.55 15.42 -14.94
CA ASP A 507 -1.52 15.92 -15.95
C ASP A 507 -0.80 16.46 -17.20
N LEU A 508 0.24 17.25 -17.02
CA LEU A 508 1.04 17.76 -18.12
C LEU A 508 1.70 16.65 -18.94
N LYS A 509 2.11 15.54 -18.30
CA LYS A 509 2.60 14.33 -19.00
C LYS A 509 1.47 13.65 -19.78
N CYS A 510 0.30 13.44 -19.18
CA CYS A 510 -0.88 12.88 -19.84
C CYS A 510 -1.29 13.71 -21.04
N SER A 511 -1.43 15.03 -20.85
CA SER A 511 -1.82 15.98 -21.87
C SER A 511 -0.84 16.01 -23.04
N LYS A 512 0.46 15.89 -22.78
CA LYS A 512 1.49 15.77 -23.81
C LYS A 512 1.39 14.45 -24.58
N ILE A 513 1.09 13.33 -23.93
CA ILE A 513 0.94 12.04 -24.61
C ILE A 513 -0.30 12.03 -25.49
N LEU A 514 -1.40 12.65 -25.03
CA LEU A 514 -2.67 12.71 -25.74
C LEU A 514 -2.78 13.88 -26.72
N ASP A 515 -1.78 14.76 -26.77
CA ASP A 515 -1.77 16.00 -27.57
C ASP A 515 -2.98 16.91 -27.28
N VAL A 516 -3.29 17.09 -26.00
CA VAL A 516 -4.41 17.92 -25.52
C VAL A 516 -3.86 19.17 -24.84
N THR A 517 -4.48 20.31 -25.08
CA THR A 517 -4.19 21.58 -24.39
C THR A 517 -5.48 22.33 -24.18
N ASP A 518 -5.75 22.73 -22.94
CA ASP A 518 -6.91 23.50 -22.54
C ASP A 518 -6.56 24.58 -21.49
N GLU A 519 -7.55 25.19 -20.89
CA GLU A 519 -7.36 26.24 -19.88
C GLU A 519 -6.68 25.71 -18.60
N THR A 520 -7.00 24.48 -18.18
CA THR A 520 -6.40 23.84 -16.99
C THR A 520 -4.91 23.63 -17.19
N THR A 521 -4.50 23.03 -18.30
CA THR A 521 -3.08 22.81 -18.61
C THR A 521 -2.29 24.09 -18.83
N LYS A 522 -2.92 25.19 -19.22
CA LYS A 522 -2.28 26.52 -19.28
C LYS A 522 -2.03 27.06 -17.88
N LEU A 523 -3.05 27.03 -17.02
CA LEU A 523 -2.92 27.44 -15.60
C LEU A 523 -1.84 26.65 -14.87
N GLU A 524 -1.79 25.33 -15.07
CA GLU A 524 -0.74 24.49 -14.47
C GLU A 524 0.66 24.93 -14.89
N LYS A 525 0.87 25.18 -16.18
CA LYS A 525 2.17 25.67 -16.69
C LYS A 525 2.54 27.03 -16.10
N GLU A 526 1.58 27.90 -15.85
CA GLU A 526 1.80 29.21 -15.24
C GLU A 526 2.09 29.10 -13.74
N GLN A 527 1.48 28.16 -13.03
CA GLN A 527 1.54 28.02 -11.59
C GLN A 527 2.64 27.07 -11.10
N LEU A 528 3.09 26.12 -11.93
CA LEU A 528 3.93 24.98 -11.54
C LEU A 528 5.17 25.39 -10.74
N ASP A 529 5.93 26.35 -11.24
CA ASP A 529 7.18 26.80 -10.59
C ASP A 529 6.94 27.56 -9.28
N PHE A 530 5.70 27.91 -9.00
CA PHE A 530 5.31 28.71 -7.84
C PHE A 530 4.56 27.92 -6.77
N TYR A 531 4.33 26.63 -6.96
CA TYR A 531 3.70 25.79 -5.93
C TYR A 531 4.61 25.53 -4.72
N GLY A 532 5.94 25.49 -4.92
CA GLY A 532 6.91 25.28 -3.85
C GLY A 532 6.64 23.99 -3.04
N PRO A 533 6.68 22.79 -3.69
CA PRO A 533 6.22 21.54 -3.07
C PRO A 533 7.06 21.13 -1.85
N VAL A 534 8.32 21.54 -1.78
CA VAL A 534 9.23 21.21 -0.68
C VAL A 534 9.73 22.49 -0.06
N GLN A 535 9.49 22.63 1.24
CA GLN A 535 10.04 23.70 2.07
C GLN A 535 10.87 23.07 3.18
N ILE A 536 12.02 23.64 3.46
CA ILE A 536 12.93 23.12 4.49
C ILE A 536 12.97 24.09 5.66
N GLY A 537 12.73 23.55 6.86
CA GLY A 537 12.76 24.31 8.11
C GLY A 537 14.16 24.59 8.63
N TYR A 538 14.25 25.40 9.68
CA TYR A 538 15.54 25.80 10.28
C TYR A 538 16.30 24.63 10.91
N SER A 539 15.62 23.56 11.33
CA SER A 539 16.26 22.33 11.80
C SER A 539 16.68 21.37 10.69
N GLY A 540 16.54 21.77 9.41
CA GLY A 540 16.95 20.96 8.26
C GLY A 540 15.91 19.93 7.79
N GLN A 541 14.80 19.78 8.48
CA GLN A 541 13.70 18.90 8.11
C GLN A 541 12.89 19.46 6.93
N ILE A 542 12.16 18.60 6.22
CA ILE A 542 11.05 19.04 5.36
C ILE A 542 9.91 19.51 6.25
N LYS A 543 9.39 20.70 5.99
CA LYS A 543 8.27 21.29 6.75
C LYS A 543 6.98 20.52 6.53
N GLU A 544 6.23 20.32 7.59
CA GLU A 544 4.87 19.82 7.53
C GLU A 544 3.85 20.95 7.25
N TYR A 545 4.11 22.14 7.80
CA TYR A 545 3.30 23.35 7.63
C TYR A 545 4.16 24.51 7.09
N ASP A 546 3.58 25.33 6.23
CA ASP A 546 4.32 26.45 5.64
C ASP A 546 4.76 27.48 6.71
N GLU A 547 3.94 27.66 7.75
CA GLU A 547 4.22 28.54 8.88
C GLU A 547 5.24 27.96 9.87
N GLU A 548 5.58 26.68 9.77
CA GLU A 548 6.51 26.00 10.68
C GLU A 548 7.95 26.47 10.40
N HIS A 549 8.70 26.77 11.46
CA HIS A 549 10.12 27.09 11.38
C HIS A 549 10.99 25.94 11.85
N PHE A 550 10.53 25.23 12.88
CA PHE A 550 11.22 24.09 13.49
C PHE A 550 10.35 22.85 13.44
N TYR A 551 10.98 21.70 13.37
CA TYR A 551 10.32 20.42 13.36
C TYR A 551 9.39 20.24 14.56
N GLY A 552 8.12 19.89 14.29
CA GLY A 552 7.11 19.63 15.31
C GLY A 552 6.62 20.86 16.09
N GLU A 553 6.82 22.06 15.54
CA GLU A 553 6.38 23.32 16.16
C GLU A 553 4.85 23.45 16.16
N ILE A 554 4.19 22.99 15.12
CA ILE A 554 2.74 23.16 14.93
C ILE A 554 1.97 21.86 15.23
N GLY A 555 2.39 20.73 14.68
CA GLY A 555 1.77 19.44 14.86
C GLY A 555 2.48 18.54 15.88
N GLU A 556 2.13 17.26 15.85
CA GLU A 556 2.76 16.24 16.69
C GLU A 556 4.06 15.73 16.05
N ALA A 557 5.21 15.99 16.68
CA ALA A 557 6.51 15.58 16.17
C ALA A 557 6.63 14.07 15.90
N ASN A 558 5.96 13.25 16.68
CA ASN A 558 6.01 11.77 16.57
C ASN A 558 4.73 11.17 15.99
N HIS A 559 3.97 11.93 15.18
CA HIS A 559 2.75 11.43 14.58
C HIS A 559 3.01 10.19 13.71
N ARG A 560 2.02 9.29 13.63
CA ARG A 560 2.12 8.06 12.81
C ARG A 560 2.24 8.33 11.32
N HIS A 561 1.57 9.37 10.79
CA HIS A 561 1.71 9.79 9.40
C HIS A 561 3.04 10.53 9.16
N ILE A 562 3.57 10.39 7.95
CA ILE A 562 4.70 11.15 7.43
C ILE A 562 4.27 12.00 6.23
N SER A 563 3.18 12.74 6.41
CA SER A 563 2.47 13.44 5.35
C SER A 563 3.32 14.47 4.60
N GLN A 564 4.28 15.09 5.26
CA GLN A 564 5.24 16.00 4.64
C GLN A 564 6.28 15.32 3.72
N LEU A 565 6.27 13.99 3.67
CA LEU A 565 7.22 13.18 2.90
C LEU A 565 6.56 12.43 1.73
N VAL A 566 5.32 12.79 1.38
CA VAL A 566 4.61 12.14 0.27
C VAL A 566 5.22 12.42 -1.10
N ALA A 567 6.02 13.47 -1.23
CA ALA A 567 6.83 13.74 -2.42
C ALA A 567 7.98 12.74 -2.63
N ILE A 568 8.35 11.92 -1.62
CA ILE A 568 9.25 10.78 -1.79
C ILE A 568 8.44 9.57 -2.27
N THR A 569 7.38 9.22 -1.52
CA THR A 569 6.52 8.07 -1.79
C THR A 569 5.10 8.34 -1.29
N PRO A 570 4.07 8.17 -2.12
CA PRO A 570 4.07 7.66 -3.51
C PRO A 570 4.54 8.67 -4.57
N GLY A 571 4.80 9.92 -4.21
CA GLY A 571 5.32 10.94 -5.11
C GLY A 571 6.69 10.59 -5.72
N SER A 572 7.19 11.46 -6.59
CA SER A 572 8.47 11.30 -7.29
C SER A 572 9.23 12.64 -7.45
N THR A 573 8.90 13.64 -6.63
CA THR A 573 9.52 14.96 -6.67
C THR A 573 10.82 14.99 -5.87
N VAL A 574 10.86 14.31 -4.71
CA VAL A 574 12.09 14.20 -3.89
C VAL A 574 12.82 12.91 -4.28
N THR A 575 13.96 13.07 -4.96
CA THR A 575 14.71 12.00 -5.61
C THR A 575 16.21 12.21 -5.48
N HIS A 576 17.01 11.31 -6.03
CA HIS A 576 18.45 11.49 -6.16
C HIS A 576 18.84 12.66 -7.07
N SER A 577 17.93 13.13 -7.94
CA SER A 577 18.16 14.35 -8.72
C SER A 577 17.89 15.65 -7.93
N THR A 578 17.31 15.55 -6.75
CA THR A 578 17.10 16.65 -5.80
C THR A 578 17.77 16.34 -4.45
N PRO A 579 19.09 16.20 -4.42
CA PRO A 579 19.81 15.60 -3.30
C PRO A 579 19.65 16.36 -1.97
N ALA A 580 19.56 17.69 -1.99
CA ALA A 580 19.35 18.47 -0.78
C ALA A 580 17.95 18.24 -0.18
N TRP A 581 16.93 18.05 -1.01
CA TRP A 581 15.59 17.67 -0.55
C TRP A 581 15.59 16.24 -0.01
N LEU A 582 16.32 15.33 -0.66
CA LEU A 582 16.42 13.94 -0.23
C LEU A 582 17.09 13.81 1.15
N ASP A 583 18.13 14.62 1.40
CA ASP A 583 18.81 14.67 2.71
C ASP A 583 17.92 15.28 3.80
N ALA A 584 17.17 16.33 3.47
CA ALA A 584 16.18 16.89 4.39
C ALA A 584 15.08 15.88 4.73
N ALA A 585 14.68 15.08 3.74
CA ALA A 585 13.73 14.00 3.92
C ALA A 585 14.27 12.88 4.82
N ARG A 586 15.53 12.47 4.60
CA ARG A 586 16.23 11.51 5.48
C ARG A 586 16.24 11.99 6.93
N LEU A 587 16.63 13.24 7.14
CA LEU A 587 16.62 13.85 8.46
C LEU A 587 15.21 13.86 9.07
N THR A 588 14.19 14.19 8.29
CA THR A 588 12.80 14.20 8.75
C THR A 588 12.34 12.79 9.18
N LEU A 589 12.69 11.75 8.41
CA LEU A 589 12.42 10.36 8.76
C LEU A 589 13.09 9.96 10.07
N GLN A 590 14.38 10.32 10.25
CA GLN A 590 15.11 10.09 11.49
C GLN A 590 14.45 10.77 12.70
N MET A 591 14.02 12.03 12.54
CA MET A 591 13.33 12.78 13.59
C MET A 591 11.95 12.20 13.90
N ARG A 592 11.23 11.66 12.91
CA ARG A 592 9.94 11.00 13.09
C ARG A 592 10.07 9.64 13.82
N GLY A 593 11.22 8.97 13.69
CA GLY A 593 11.59 7.75 14.39
C GLY A 593 10.93 6.48 13.84
N ASP A 594 11.29 5.34 14.43
CA ASP A 594 11.02 4.00 13.91
C ASP A 594 9.94 3.22 14.67
N LYS A 595 9.25 3.86 15.63
CA LYS A 595 8.15 3.25 16.37
C LYS A 595 6.82 3.82 15.90
N SER A 596 5.91 2.95 15.43
CA SER A 596 4.60 3.38 14.95
C SER A 596 3.63 2.20 14.84
N THR A 597 2.47 2.46 14.22
CA THR A 597 1.49 1.43 13.83
C THR A 597 2.00 0.64 12.62
N GLY A 598 1.38 -0.50 12.30
CA GLY A 598 1.86 -1.38 11.25
C GLY A 598 1.97 -0.70 9.89
N TRP A 599 0.89 -0.15 9.36
CA TRP A 599 0.92 0.56 8.07
C TRP A 599 1.89 1.75 8.07
N ALA A 600 2.05 2.44 9.20
CA ALA A 600 2.96 3.56 9.27
C ALA A 600 4.44 3.14 9.22
N LEU A 601 4.78 1.95 9.75
CA LEU A 601 6.09 1.33 9.55
C LEU A 601 6.29 0.94 8.09
N ALA A 602 5.27 0.38 7.44
CA ALA A 602 5.31 0.05 6.02
C ALA A 602 5.48 1.31 5.13
N HIS A 603 4.82 2.43 5.44
CA HIS A 603 5.03 3.70 4.73
C HIS A 603 6.48 4.19 4.89
N ARG A 604 7.00 4.18 6.13
CA ARG A 604 8.40 4.55 6.39
C ARG A 604 9.38 3.61 5.68
N LEU A 605 9.11 2.31 5.61
CA LEU A 605 9.90 1.34 4.84
C LEU A 605 10.02 1.76 3.37
N ASN A 606 8.91 2.12 2.72
CA ASN A 606 8.91 2.61 1.35
C ASN A 606 9.70 3.92 1.19
N ALA A 607 9.54 4.87 2.12
CA ALA A 607 10.28 6.13 2.10
C ALA A 607 11.79 5.93 2.27
N TRP A 608 12.21 5.10 3.24
CA TRP A 608 13.62 4.76 3.45
C TRP A 608 14.23 3.99 2.28
N ALA A 609 13.44 3.14 1.60
CA ALA A 609 13.90 2.46 0.38
C ALA A 609 14.24 3.47 -0.71
N ARG A 610 13.44 4.54 -0.87
CA ARG A 610 13.72 5.60 -1.84
C ARG A 610 14.81 6.58 -1.41
N VAL A 611 15.05 6.71 -0.12
CA VAL A 611 16.26 7.41 0.41
C VAL A 611 17.54 6.62 0.13
N GLY A 612 17.46 5.31 -0.06
CA GLY A 612 18.61 4.46 -0.40
C GLY A 612 19.30 3.80 0.80
N ASP A 613 18.64 3.72 1.97
CA ASP A 613 19.20 3.07 3.16
C ASP A 613 18.59 1.68 3.41
N GLY A 614 19.21 0.65 2.82
CA GLY A 614 18.75 -0.74 2.90
C GLY A 614 18.76 -1.31 4.31
N ASN A 615 19.74 -0.97 5.13
CA ASN A 615 19.83 -1.46 6.50
C ASN A 615 18.75 -0.83 7.39
N HIS A 616 18.43 0.42 7.18
CA HIS A 616 17.31 1.07 7.87
C HIS A 616 15.95 0.48 7.43
N CYS A 617 15.79 0.19 6.13
CA CYS A 617 14.63 -0.54 5.63
C CYS A 617 14.47 -1.89 6.33
N TYR A 618 15.56 -2.63 6.47
CA TYR A 618 15.55 -3.92 7.15
C TYR A 618 15.18 -3.82 8.63
N LEU A 619 15.67 -2.78 9.32
CA LEU A 619 15.28 -2.48 10.69
C LEU A 619 13.76 -2.25 10.81
N LEU A 620 13.17 -1.49 9.88
CA LEU A 620 11.72 -1.24 9.87
C LEU A 620 10.91 -2.49 9.55
N LEU A 621 11.37 -3.32 8.60
CA LEU A 621 10.76 -4.63 8.32
C LEU A 621 10.81 -5.54 9.55
N GLN A 622 11.94 -5.55 10.27
CA GLN A 622 12.06 -6.28 11.53
C GLN A 622 11.09 -5.76 12.59
N ASN A 623 10.97 -4.44 12.74
CA ASN A 623 10.03 -3.84 13.71
C ASN A 623 8.57 -4.17 13.35
N LEU A 624 8.22 -4.16 12.07
CA LEU A 624 6.89 -4.54 11.59
C LEU A 624 6.57 -6.00 11.94
N LEU A 625 7.43 -6.95 11.56
CA LEU A 625 7.22 -8.38 11.81
C LEU A 625 7.22 -8.73 13.30
N ARG A 626 8.03 -8.03 14.11
CA ARG A 626 8.17 -8.32 15.53
C ARG A 626 7.08 -7.72 16.41
N GLU A 627 6.62 -6.53 16.06
CA GLU A 627 5.78 -5.72 16.95
C GLU A 627 4.37 -5.46 16.40
N ARG A 628 4.21 -5.60 15.07
CA ARG A 628 3.00 -5.20 14.36
C ARG A 628 2.48 -6.27 13.40
N THR A 629 2.67 -7.54 13.76
CA THR A 629 2.18 -8.67 12.95
C THR A 629 1.60 -9.74 13.88
N TYR A 630 0.37 -10.17 13.59
CA TYR A 630 -0.29 -11.26 14.28
C TYR A 630 0.26 -12.64 13.84
N PRO A 631 0.02 -13.72 14.59
CA PRO A 631 0.47 -15.07 14.22
C PRO A 631 0.02 -15.53 12.84
N ASN A 632 -1.13 -15.07 12.33
CA ASN A 632 -1.60 -15.32 10.96
C ASN A 632 -1.03 -14.35 9.92
N LEU A 633 -0.02 -13.60 10.29
CA LEU A 633 0.69 -12.59 9.48
C LEU A 633 -0.15 -11.37 9.07
N TRP A 634 -1.34 -11.16 9.61
CA TRP A 634 -2.07 -9.91 9.45
C TRP A 634 -1.35 -8.76 10.16
N ASP A 635 -1.33 -7.59 9.50
CA ASP A 635 -0.77 -6.35 10.06
C ASP A 635 -1.61 -5.79 11.20
N VAL A 636 -0.95 -5.12 12.12
CA VAL A 636 -1.55 -4.60 13.35
C VAL A 636 -1.40 -3.09 13.46
N HIS A 637 -2.55 -2.39 13.37
CA HIS A 637 -2.58 -0.96 13.74
C HIS A 637 -2.34 -0.71 15.24
N PRO A 638 -3.04 -1.20 16.29
CA PRO A 638 -4.11 -2.18 16.52
C PRO A 638 -5.54 -1.61 16.39
N PRO A 639 -6.63 -2.39 16.10
CA PRO A 639 -6.59 -3.79 15.69
C PRO A 639 -6.11 -4.00 14.26
N PHE A 640 -6.43 -5.17 13.63
CA PHE A 640 -6.05 -5.51 12.28
C PHE A 640 -6.42 -4.45 11.25
N GLN A 641 -5.45 -4.08 10.42
CA GLN A 641 -5.60 -3.32 9.18
C GLN A 641 -4.71 -3.95 8.09
N ILE A 642 -5.24 -4.12 6.89
CA ILE A 642 -4.55 -4.87 5.83
C ILE A 642 -3.48 -4.06 5.09
N ASP A 643 -3.56 -2.75 5.16
CA ASP A 643 -2.70 -1.81 4.42
C ASP A 643 -1.21 -1.96 4.74
N GLY A 644 -0.87 -2.31 5.99
CA GLY A 644 0.52 -2.59 6.35
C GLY A 644 1.08 -3.83 5.65
N ASN A 645 0.28 -4.87 5.42
CA ASN A 645 0.69 -6.04 4.63
C ASN A 645 1.04 -5.64 3.18
N PHE A 646 0.17 -4.86 2.54
CA PHE A 646 0.37 -4.39 1.17
C PHE A 646 1.56 -3.43 1.06
N GLY A 647 1.63 -2.45 1.99
CA GLY A 647 2.73 -1.49 2.04
C GLY A 647 4.08 -2.13 2.26
N ALA A 648 4.17 -3.19 3.08
CA ALA A 648 5.41 -3.94 3.28
C ALA A 648 5.84 -4.70 2.02
N THR A 649 4.90 -5.35 1.32
CA THR A 649 5.19 -6.02 0.04
C THR A 649 5.72 -5.02 -1.01
N ALA A 650 5.12 -3.83 -1.10
CA ALA A 650 5.61 -2.75 -1.95
C ALA A 650 7.00 -2.27 -1.51
N GLY A 651 7.21 -2.07 -0.20
CA GLY A 651 8.48 -1.61 0.36
C GLY A 651 9.62 -2.61 0.14
N MET A 652 9.38 -3.90 0.32
CA MET A 652 10.35 -4.94 0.01
C MET A 652 10.69 -4.97 -1.49
N THR A 653 9.72 -4.67 -2.36
CA THR A 653 9.97 -4.51 -3.79
C THR A 653 10.83 -3.27 -4.06
N GLU A 654 10.53 -2.12 -3.44
CA GLU A 654 11.31 -0.88 -3.56
C GLU A 654 12.76 -1.05 -3.07
N MET A 655 13.04 -1.96 -2.15
CA MET A 655 14.41 -2.26 -1.72
C MET A 655 15.25 -2.88 -2.83
N VAL A 656 14.63 -3.62 -3.75
CA VAL A 656 15.36 -4.38 -4.81
C VAL A 656 15.15 -3.82 -6.21
N LEU A 657 14.05 -3.10 -6.48
CA LEU A 657 13.73 -2.55 -7.79
C LEU A 657 12.90 -1.26 -7.67
N GLN A 658 13.44 -0.16 -8.18
CA GLN A 658 12.74 1.13 -8.27
C GLN A 658 12.70 1.62 -9.72
N SER A 659 11.72 2.47 -10.05
CA SER A 659 11.63 3.05 -11.41
C SER A 659 10.94 4.43 -11.44
N HIS A 660 10.85 5.13 -10.31
CA HIS A 660 10.13 6.41 -10.19
C HIS A 660 10.93 7.62 -10.68
N GLU A 661 12.24 7.49 -10.88
CA GLU A 661 13.14 8.59 -11.29
C GLU A 661 13.36 8.68 -12.82
N GLY A 662 12.51 8.02 -13.62
CA GLY A 662 12.68 7.97 -15.07
C GLY A 662 13.69 6.93 -15.57
N TYR A 663 14.23 6.13 -14.67
CA TYR A 663 15.11 4.99 -14.94
C TYR A 663 14.83 3.85 -13.94
N VAL A 664 15.22 2.65 -14.31
CA VAL A 664 15.16 1.49 -13.40
C VAL A 664 16.40 1.51 -12.51
N SER A 665 16.22 1.54 -11.20
CA SER A 665 17.28 1.39 -10.21
C SER A 665 17.30 -0.04 -9.70
N LEU A 666 18.37 -0.78 -9.98
CA LEU A 666 18.54 -2.17 -9.57
C LEU A 666 19.24 -2.25 -8.22
N LEU A 667 18.64 -2.96 -7.27
CA LEU A 667 19.13 -3.19 -5.91
C LEU A 667 19.51 -1.88 -5.17
N PRO A 668 18.64 -0.82 -5.23
CA PRO A 668 19.02 0.50 -4.71
C PRO A 668 19.17 0.54 -3.19
N SER A 669 18.47 -0.32 -2.46
CA SER A 669 18.39 -0.30 -0.99
C SER A 669 18.52 -1.71 -0.41
N LEU A 670 19.48 -2.47 -0.94
CA LEU A 670 19.73 -3.83 -0.49
C LEU A 670 20.35 -3.83 0.92
N PRO A 671 19.76 -4.53 1.91
CA PRO A 671 20.35 -4.65 3.24
C PRO A 671 21.47 -5.68 3.28
N ASP A 672 22.39 -5.53 4.20
CA ASP A 672 23.49 -6.49 4.43
C ASP A 672 23.00 -7.91 4.80
N ALA A 673 21.78 -8.00 5.36
CA ALA A 673 21.14 -9.26 5.72
C ALA A 673 20.75 -10.11 4.49
N TRP A 674 20.45 -9.47 3.35
CA TRP A 674 20.03 -10.14 2.12
C TRP A 674 21.21 -10.40 1.18
N LYS A 675 22.01 -11.38 1.51
CA LYS A 675 23.20 -11.77 0.72
C LYS A 675 22.85 -12.47 -0.59
N ASN A 676 21.68 -13.10 -0.64
CA ASN A 676 21.14 -13.73 -1.82
C ASN A 676 19.75 -13.14 -2.07
N VAL A 677 19.52 -12.62 -3.26
CA VAL A 677 18.22 -12.11 -3.69
C VAL A 677 17.98 -12.57 -5.11
N SER A 678 16.97 -13.38 -5.29
CA SER A 678 16.48 -13.75 -6.62
C SER A 678 15.03 -13.31 -6.77
N PHE A 679 14.76 -12.54 -7.81
CA PHE A 679 13.38 -12.22 -8.15
C PHE A 679 13.14 -12.41 -9.65
N LYS A 680 11.90 -12.77 -9.97
CA LYS A 680 11.42 -12.89 -11.36
C LYS A 680 10.08 -12.20 -11.50
N GLY A 681 9.85 -11.58 -12.65
CA GLY A 681 8.58 -11.05 -13.05
C GLY A 681 8.18 -9.73 -12.38
N LEU A 682 9.07 -9.06 -11.64
CA LEU A 682 8.79 -7.73 -11.10
C LEU A 682 8.65 -6.72 -12.26
N LYS A 683 7.74 -5.78 -12.08
CA LYS A 683 7.46 -4.75 -13.08
C LYS A 683 8.18 -3.44 -12.75
N ALA A 684 8.60 -2.77 -13.81
CA ALA A 684 9.09 -1.40 -13.76
C ALA A 684 8.25 -0.52 -14.70
N ARG A 685 8.21 0.79 -14.43
CA ARG A 685 7.54 1.79 -15.26
C ARG A 685 8.06 1.74 -16.69
N GLY A 686 7.23 2.11 -17.66
CA GLY A 686 7.50 1.85 -19.09
C GLY A 686 7.15 0.43 -19.54
N ASN A 687 6.45 -0.33 -18.68
CA ASN A 687 6.00 -1.72 -18.91
C ASN A 687 7.14 -2.71 -19.12
N PHE A 688 8.21 -2.60 -18.34
CA PHE A 688 9.30 -3.58 -18.32
C PHE A 688 9.05 -4.67 -17.28
N THR A 689 9.49 -5.88 -17.57
CA THR A 689 9.53 -7.00 -16.63
C THR A 689 10.97 -7.38 -16.36
N ILE A 690 11.36 -7.46 -15.10
CA ILE A 690 12.74 -7.61 -14.66
C ILE A 690 12.91 -8.91 -13.87
N ASP A 691 13.90 -9.71 -14.27
CA ASP A 691 14.39 -10.85 -13.51
C ASP A 691 15.83 -10.58 -13.08
N CYS A 692 16.16 -10.87 -11.83
CA CYS A 692 17.50 -10.70 -11.27
C CYS A 692 17.87 -11.90 -10.38
N ASP A 693 19.12 -12.32 -10.45
CA ASP A 693 19.75 -13.24 -9.49
C ASP A 693 21.04 -12.59 -8.97
N TYR A 694 20.99 -12.20 -7.71
CA TYR A 694 22.09 -11.57 -6.99
C TYR A 694 22.58 -12.49 -5.87
N LYS A 695 23.88 -12.66 -5.79
CA LYS A 695 24.53 -13.48 -4.76
C LYS A 695 25.87 -12.88 -4.36
N ASP A 696 26.07 -12.69 -3.06
CA ASP A 696 27.35 -12.30 -2.45
C ASP A 696 28.03 -11.12 -3.19
N GLY A 697 27.32 -10.04 -3.40
CA GLY A 697 27.85 -8.82 -4.04
C GLY A 697 27.82 -8.85 -5.58
N LYS A 698 27.32 -9.89 -6.23
CA LYS A 698 27.34 -10.04 -7.67
C LYS A 698 25.97 -10.36 -8.27
N VAL A 699 25.59 -9.62 -9.30
CA VAL A 699 24.47 -9.99 -10.17
C VAL A 699 24.93 -11.06 -11.17
N ASN A 700 24.41 -12.28 -11.03
CA ASN A 700 24.73 -13.42 -11.89
C ASN A 700 23.81 -13.49 -13.12
N LEU A 701 22.58 -13.00 -12.97
CA LEU A 701 21.60 -12.94 -14.04
C LEU A 701 20.82 -11.63 -13.94
N LEU A 702 20.68 -10.92 -15.03
CA LEU A 702 19.76 -9.81 -15.18
C LEU A 702 19.08 -9.92 -16.54
N LYS A 703 17.75 -10.07 -16.54
CA LYS A 703 16.92 -10.10 -17.73
C LYS A 703 15.92 -8.96 -17.70
N ILE A 704 15.71 -8.35 -18.85
CA ILE A 704 14.82 -7.24 -19.08
C ILE A 704 13.91 -7.64 -20.24
N LYS A 705 12.61 -7.84 -19.97
CA LYS A 705 11.60 -8.02 -21.02
C LYS A 705 10.91 -6.69 -21.27
N SER A 706 10.96 -6.22 -22.50
CA SER A 706 10.22 -5.03 -22.94
C SER A 706 8.84 -5.43 -23.44
N ASN A 707 7.79 -4.98 -22.76
CA ASN A 707 6.42 -5.30 -23.16
C ASN A 707 5.81 -4.23 -24.10
N SER A 708 6.38 -3.00 -24.12
CA SER A 708 5.83 -1.87 -24.89
C SER A 708 6.85 -1.17 -25.80
N GLY A 709 8.08 -1.71 -25.96
CA GLY A 709 9.09 -1.19 -26.89
C GLY A 709 9.62 0.20 -26.51
N LYS A 710 9.58 0.56 -25.24
CA LYS A 710 10.10 1.85 -24.78
C LYS A 710 11.61 1.83 -24.65
N ARG A 711 12.23 2.99 -24.64
CA ARG A 711 13.65 3.15 -24.31
C ARG A 711 13.89 2.73 -22.88
N PHE A 712 14.88 1.88 -22.65
CA PHE A 712 15.25 1.39 -21.32
C PHE A 712 16.45 2.13 -20.79
N ILE A 713 16.32 2.65 -19.58
CA ILE A 713 17.41 3.28 -18.82
C ILE A 713 17.51 2.58 -17.47
N MET A 714 18.71 2.19 -17.08
CA MET A 714 18.95 1.55 -15.78
C MET A 714 20.17 2.14 -15.10
N ARG A 715 20.05 2.32 -13.79
CA ARG A 715 21.15 2.61 -12.86
C ARG A 715 21.49 1.36 -12.06
N TYR A 716 22.75 0.98 -12.08
CA TYR A 716 23.29 -0.06 -11.18
C TYR A 716 24.81 0.17 -10.99
N ASP A 717 25.25 0.17 -9.75
CA ASP A 717 26.65 0.47 -9.41
C ASP A 717 27.65 -0.59 -9.94
N GLY A 718 27.16 -1.77 -10.33
CA GLY A 718 27.93 -2.80 -11.01
C GLY A 718 28.19 -2.60 -12.51
N VAL A 719 27.61 -1.56 -13.12
CA VAL A 719 27.82 -1.24 -14.54
C VAL A 719 29.27 -0.82 -14.77
N LYS A 720 29.88 -1.30 -15.88
CA LYS A 720 31.22 -0.94 -16.35
C LYS A 720 31.15 -0.43 -17.78
N ASN A 721 32.22 0.21 -18.24
CA ASN A 721 32.32 0.70 -19.62
C ASN A 721 32.26 -0.43 -20.67
N ASP A 722 32.58 -1.66 -20.30
CA ASP A 722 32.53 -2.87 -21.11
C ASP A 722 31.35 -3.80 -20.77
N THR A 723 30.31 -3.26 -20.12
CA THR A 723 29.03 -3.97 -19.93
C THR A 723 28.37 -4.25 -21.29
N ILE A 724 27.86 -5.45 -21.48
CA ILE A 724 27.29 -5.93 -22.73
C ILE A 724 25.80 -6.20 -22.56
N ILE A 725 25.00 -5.74 -23.50
CA ILE A 725 23.58 -6.10 -23.62
C ILE A 725 23.38 -7.00 -24.80
N LYS A 726 22.69 -8.11 -24.62
CA LYS A 726 22.33 -9.05 -25.70
C LYS A 726 20.81 -9.19 -25.82
N ASP A 727 20.33 -9.29 -27.05
CA ASP A 727 18.93 -9.63 -27.32
C ASP A 727 18.68 -11.14 -27.09
N ILE A 728 17.42 -11.58 -27.26
CA ILE A 728 17.01 -12.98 -27.09
C ILE A 728 17.76 -13.96 -28.02
N ASN A 729 18.28 -13.47 -29.14
CA ASN A 729 19.06 -14.26 -30.10
C ASN A 729 20.56 -14.30 -29.78
N GLY A 730 21.00 -13.59 -28.74
CA GLY A 730 22.39 -13.48 -28.33
C GLY A 730 23.20 -12.42 -29.11
N ASN A 731 22.55 -11.59 -29.92
CA ASN A 731 23.22 -10.49 -30.63
C ASN A 731 23.46 -9.32 -29.67
N ALA A 732 24.62 -8.69 -29.78
CA ALA A 732 24.92 -7.48 -29.02
C ALA A 732 24.04 -6.31 -29.51
N VAL A 733 23.45 -5.61 -28.53
CA VAL A 733 22.62 -4.42 -28.73
C VAL A 733 23.49 -3.18 -28.58
N ASN A 734 23.22 -2.16 -29.40
CA ASN A 734 23.89 -0.86 -29.25
C ASN A 734 23.41 -0.22 -27.93
N VAL A 735 24.35 0.00 -27.01
CA VAL A 735 24.09 0.55 -25.69
C VAL A 735 24.93 1.79 -25.45
N LYS A 736 24.31 2.83 -24.89
CA LYS A 736 25.01 3.99 -24.33
C LYS A 736 25.31 3.68 -22.86
N ILE A 737 26.60 3.69 -22.52
CA ILE A 737 27.07 3.50 -21.15
C ILE A 737 27.60 4.83 -20.63
N ASN A 738 27.06 5.25 -19.50
CA ASN A 738 27.54 6.37 -18.69
C ASN A 738 27.47 5.92 -17.22
N THR A 739 28.51 5.23 -16.80
CA THR A 739 28.57 4.57 -15.49
C THR A 739 28.10 5.49 -14.38
N PRO A 740 27.15 5.10 -13.52
CA PRO A 740 26.59 3.76 -13.36
C PRO A 740 25.33 3.47 -14.23
N PHE A 741 25.12 4.19 -15.32
CA PHE A 741 23.93 4.07 -16.16
C PHE A 741 24.21 3.30 -17.46
N ILE A 742 23.18 2.53 -17.89
CA ILE A 742 23.06 2.01 -19.27
C ILE A 742 21.77 2.50 -19.89
N GLU A 743 21.75 2.73 -21.19
CA GLU A 743 20.62 3.22 -21.95
C GLU A 743 20.60 2.59 -23.34
N PHE A 744 19.46 2.01 -23.75
CA PHE A 744 19.28 1.42 -25.08
C PHE A 744 17.82 1.37 -25.50
N ASP A 745 17.59 1.35 -26.81
CA ASP A 745 16.25 1.20 -27.36
C ASP A 745 15.83 -0.27 -27.35
N THR A 746 14.55 -0.52 -27.07
CA THR A 746 14.00 -1.88 -26.97
C THR A 746 12.91 -2.12 -28.00
N GLU A 747 12.65 -3.39 -28.30
CA GLU A 747 11.57 -3.86 -29.17
C GLU A 747 10.49 -4.56 -28.34
N ILE A 748 9.22 -4.43 -28.75
CA ILE A 748 8.09 -5.05 -28.09
C ILE A 748 8.26 -6.57 -28.04
N GLY A 749 8.10 -7.15 -26.86
CA GLY A 749 8.17 -8.59 -26.61
C GLY A 749 9.60 -9.15 -26.53
N ASN A 750 10.63 -8.36 -26.88
CA ASN A 750 12.01 -8.82 -26.81
C ASN A 750 12.52 -8.91 -25.37
N VAL A 751 13.47 -9.82 -25.14
CA VAL A 751 14.14 -10.07 -23.88
C VAL A 751 15.62 -9.76 -24.02
N TYR A 752 16.13 -8.96 -23.11
CA TYR A 752 17.53 -8.56 -23.08
C TYR A 752 18.22 -9.13 -21.86
N THR A 753 19.48 -9.54 -22.00
CA THR A 753 20.37 -9.94 -20.91
C THR A 753 21.49 -8.94 -20.77
N VAL A 754 21.83 -8.63 -19.51
CA VAL A 754 22.95 -7.75 -19.16
C VAL A 754 24.10 -8.60 -18.65
N GLU A 755 25.24 -8.49 -19.27
CA GLU A 755 26.45 -9.26 -18.97
C GLU A 755 27.62 -8.35 -18.57
N ASN A 756 28.64 -8.94 -17.97
CA ASN A 756 29.87 -8.26 -17.59
C ASN A 756 29.69 -7.14 -16.55
N LEU A 757 28.85 -7.40 -15.56
CA LEU A 757 28.71 -6.53 -14.40
C LEU A 757 29.83 -6.81 -13.37
N LYS A 758 30.34 -5.76 -12.69
CA LYS A 758 31.27 -5.93 -11.57
C LYS A 758 30.52 -6.28 -10.28
N SER A 759 31.21 -6.89 -9.33
CA SER A 759 30.72 -6.99 -7.97
C SER A 759 30.65 -5.59 -7.33
N VAL A 760 29.62 -5.38 -6.54
CA VAL A 760 29.43 -4.15 -5.76
C VAL A 760 29.99 -4.40 -4.37
N SER A 761 31.03 -3.68 -4.00
CA SER A 761 31.64 -3.78 -2.66
C SER A 761 30.88 -2.93 -1.62
N THR A 762 31.12 -3.20 -0.35
CA THR A 762 30.59 -2.43 0.78
C THR A 762 30.91 -0.94 0.63
N ARG A 763 29.98 -0.10 1.00
CA ARG A 763 30.11 1.36 0.99
C ARG A 763 31.15 1.82 2.02
N VAL A 764 32.00 2.77 1.67
CA VAL A 764 32.88 3.47 2.60
C VAL A 764 32.13 4.71 3.08
N ILE A 765 31.93 4.79 4.38
CA ILE A 765 31.20 5.89 5.03
C ILE A 765 32.23 6.86 5.64
N VAL A 766 32.02 8.14 5.48
CA VAL A 766 32.70 9.19 6.24
C VAL A 766 32.03 9.28 7.62
N ASP A 767 32.77 9.14 8.69
CA ASP A 767 32.27 9.21 10.05
C ASP A 767 32.51 10.57 10.72
N ASN A 768 31.66 10.87 11.72
CA ASN A 768 31.86 12.03 12.62
C ASN A 768 31.92 13.38 11.90
N LEU A 769 31.12 13.59 10.85
CA LEU A 769 31.05 14.91 10.21
C LEU A 769 30.50 15.95 11.20
N THR A 770 31.33 16.95 11.50
CA THR A 770 31.04 18.06 12.41
C THR A 770 31.32 19.41 11.77
N SER A 771 30.77 20.47 12.33
CA SER A 771 31.02 21.84 11.88
C SER A 771 31.29 22.78 13.03
N THR A 772 32.13 23.77 12.79
CA THR A 772 32.43 24.85 13.73
C THR A 772 32.51 26.17 12.98
N TRP A 773 31.79 27.18 13.44
CA TRP A 773 31.96 28.54 12.94
C TRP A 773 33.31 29.14 13.38
N GLN A 774 34.06 29.65 12.41
CA GLN A 774 35.32 30.34 12.62
C GLN A 774 35.27 31.74 12.02
N LYS A 775 36.23 32.57 12.36
CA LYS A 775 36.32 33.97 11.88
C LYS A 775 36.35 34.07 10.35
N ASN A 776 36.94 33.09 9.68
CA ASN A 776 37.14 33.03 8.23
C ASN A 776 36.20 32.06 7.51
N GLY A 777 35.30 31.40 8.19
CA GLY A 777 34.40 30.49 7.49
C GLY A 777 33.74 29.39 8.36
N VAL A 778 33.10 28.46 7.71
CA VAL A 778 32.58 27.25 8.35
C VAL A 778 33.64 26.15 8.24
N TYR A 779 34.22 25.77 9.36
CA TYR A 779 35.17 24.68 9.45
C TYR A 779 34.39 23.36 9.60
N LEU A 780 34.64 22.42 8.68
CA LEU A 780 34.11 21.08 8.69
C LEU A 780 35.21 20.09 9.06
N SER A 781 34.93 19.10 9.86
CA SER A 781 35.83 17.99 10.13
C SER A 781 35.10 16.66 10.17
N TRP A 782 35.77 15.58 9.76
CA TRP A 782 35.23 14.24 9.68
C TRP A 782 36.33 13.18 9.83
N ASN A 783 36.01 11.93 9.67
CA ASN A 783 36.95 10.83 9.55
C ASN A 783 36.71 10.08 8.24
N SER A 784 37.64 10.20 7.31
CA SER A 784 37.57 9.53 5.98
C SER A 784 38.44 8.28 5.91
N LEU A 785 39.08 7.87 6.99
CA LEU A 785 40.07 6.77 6.99
C LEU A 785 41.18 6.98 5.94
N GLY A 786 41.60 8.24 5.72
CA GLY A 786 42.64 8.64 4.78
C GLY A 786 42.22 8.63 3.31
N LYS A 787 40.95 8.65 3.04
CA LYS A 787 40.39 8.69 1.68
C LYS A 787 40.21 10.12 1.18
N LYS A 788 40.34 10.32 -0.13
CA LYS A 788 40.00 11.59 -0.78
C LYS A 788 38.50 11.83 -0.70
N CYS A 789 38.10 13.02 -0.30
CA CYS A 789 36.72 13.45 -0.14
C CYS A 789 36.39 14.66 -1.02
N ALA A 790 35.15 14.71 -1.52
CA ALA A 790 34.54 15.89 -2.11
C ALA A 790 33.55 16.52 -1.12
N VAL A 791 33.62 17.84 -0.98
CA VAL A 791 32.77 18.62 -0.08
C VAL A 791 31.78 19.42 -0.90
N TYR A 792 30.51 19.32 -0.54
CA TYR A 792 29.40 19.99 -1.21
C TYR A 792 28.64 20.87 -0.24
N ARG A 793 27.96 21.89 -0.76
CA ARG A 793 27.06 22.79 -0.03
C ARG A 793 25.75 22.99 -0.78
N ALA A 794 24.65 22.99 -0.08
CA ALA A 794 23.36 23.49 -0.52
C ALA A 794 22.92 24.65 0.38
N GLU A 795 22.14 25.58 -0.18
CA GLU A 795 21.69 26.80 0.50
C GLU A 795 20.17 26.86 0.59
N ASN A 796 19.66 27.16 1.76
CA ASN A 796 18.21 27.34 2.02
C ASN A 796 17.34 26.20 1.44
N ASN A 797 16.57 26.51 0.40
CA ASN A 797 15.66 25.58 -0.27
C ASN A 797 16.23 25.00 -1.57
N ASP A 798 17.53 25.17 -1.84
CA ASP A 798 18.14 24.59 -3.04
C ASP A 798 17.99 23.07 -3.04
N SER A 799 17.59 22.52 -4.17
CA SER A 799 17.46 21.07 -4.36
C SER A 799 18.79 20.39 -4.71
N ASP A 800 19.82 21.17 -5.02
CA ASP A 800 21.12 20.70 -5.49
C ASP A 800 22.27 21.12 -4.59
N TYR A 801 23.24 20.20 -4.45
CA TYR A 801 24.53 20.50 -3.82
C TYR A 801 25.54 21.00 -4.85
N LYS A 802 26.20 22.12 -4.52
CA LYS A 802 27.31 22.65 -5.30
C LYS A 802 28.62 22.15 -4.72
N LEU A 803 29.50 21.64 -5.56
CA LEU A 803 30.86 21.23 -5.16
C LEU A 803 31.66 22.46 -4.69
N LEU A 804 32.19 22.43 -3.48
CA LEU A 804 33.08 23.45 -2.93
C LEU A 804 34.52 23.11 -3.24
N GLY A 805 34.90 21.85 -3.13
CA GLY A 805 36.27 21.40 -3.36
C GLY A 805 36.48 19.93 -3.00
N GLU A 806 37.71 19.49 -3.24
CA GLU A 806 38.14 18.12 -2.90
C GLU A 806 39.34 18.20 -1.97
N THR A 807 39.45 17.28 -1.02
CA THR A 807 40.57 17.22 -0.08
C THR A 807 40.92 15.78 0.26
N VAL A 808 42.15 15.55 0.64
CA VAL A 808 42.66 14.31 1.28
C VAL A 808 42.74 14.44 2.80
N ASP A 809 42.59 15.66 3.31
CA ASP A 809 42.54 15.94 4.73
C ASP A 809 41.15 15.60 5.29
N ASP A 810 41.08 15.29 6.56
CA ASP A 810 39.84 15.04 7.29
C ASP A 810 39.17 16.36 7.75
N TRP A 811 39.39 17.44 7.01
CA TRP A 811 38.80 18.73 7.26
C TRP A 811 38.72 19.60 6.00
N PHE A 812 37.82 20.59 6.03
CA PHE A 812 37.66 21.60 4.98
C PHE A 812 37.10 22.88 5.59
N THR A 813 37.49 24.05 5.06
CA THR A 813 36.93 25.34 5.46
C THR A 813 36.17 25.95 4.29
N ASP A 814 34.90 26.23 4.47
CA ASP A 814 34.11 27.02 3.54
C ASP A 814 34.28 28.52 3.88
N GLU A 815 35.17 29.19 3.15
CA GLU A 815 35.47 30.60 3.36
C GLU A 815 34.46 31.55 2.70
N ASP A 816 33.60 31.01 1.82
CA ASP A 816 32.65 31.76 0.96
C ASP A 816 31.32 32.06 1.66
N TYR A 817 31.16 31.65 2.88
CA TYR A 817 29.91 31.75 3.64
C TYR A 817 29.42 33.18 3.90
N ASN A 818 30.33 34.16 3.91
CA ASN A 818 30.03 35.58 4.22
C ASN A 818 29.35 36.32 3.07
N THR A 819 29.44 35.82 1.85
CA THR A 819 28.92 36.45 0.63
C THR A 819 27.49 36.10 0.34
N HIS A 820 26.92 35.09 1.03
CA HIS A 820 25.64 34.55 0.77
C HIS A 820 24.56 34.88 1.82
N ASN A 821 23.32 34.83 1.40
CA ASN A 821 22.18 35.24 2.17
C ASN A 821 22.14 34.58 3.55
N ARG A 822 21.72 35.35 4.53
CA ARG A 822 21.36 34.90 5.86
C ARG A 822 20.40 33.72 5.79
N GLY A 823 20.89 32.53 6.07
CA GLY A 823 20.06 31.34 5.96
C GLY A 823 20.74 30.09 6.45
N ARG A 824 20.23 28.99 6.00
CA ARG A 824 20.72 27.66 6.32
C ARG A 824 21.71 27.21 5.25
N LEU A 825 22.84 26.64 5.70
CA LEU A 825 23.80 25.94 4.84
C LEU A 825 23.79 24.47 5.20
N THR A 826 23.72 23.60 4.21
CA THR A 826 23.77 22.16 4.38
C THR A 826 24.98 21.61 3.68
N TYR A 827 25.84 20.93 4.42
CA TYR A 827 27.09 20.37 3.91
C TYR A 827 27.03 18.86 3.81
N LYS A 828 27.70 18.34 2.79
CA LYS A 828 27.81 16.94 2.48
C LYS A 828 29.25 16.60 2.12
N VAL A 829 29.77 15.51 2.67
CA VAL A 829 31.11 15.02 2.38
C VAL A 829 31.03 13.60 1.81
N ILE A 830 31.61 13.40 0.64
CA ILE A 830 31.54 12.13 -0.09
C ILE A 830 32.96 11.63 -0.38
N VAL A 831 33.22 10.35 -0.14
CA VAL A 831 34.49 9.71 -0.52
C VAL A 831 34.58 9.55 -2.03
N CYS A 832 35.68 9.96 -2.64
CA CYS A 832 35.90 10.01 -4.10
C CYS A 832 36.74 8.85 -4.66
N ASP A 833 36.92 7.75 -3.96
CA ASP A 833 37.81 6.65 -4.43
C ASP A 833 37.20 5.82 -5.56
N ASP A 834 38.02 5.58 -6.62
CA ASP A 834 37.71 4.66 -7.69
C ASP A 834 37.57 3.20 -7.18
N GLY A 835 36.38 2.64 -7.28
CA GLY A 835 36.13 1.24 -6.92
C GLY A 835 35.27 1.01 -5.65
N TYR A 836 34.95 2.07 -4.91
CA TYR A 836 34.01 2.03 -3.79
C TYR A 836 32.76 2.83 -4.13
N ASN A 837 31.61 2.31 -3.74
CA ASN A 837 30.40 3.12 -3.73
C ASN A 837 30.59 4.18 -2.65
N ALA A 838 30.71 5.42 -3.05
CA ALA A 838 30.66 6.53 -2.11
C ALA A 838 29.27 6.52 -1.48
N SER A 839 29.19 6.23 -0.20
CA SER A 839 27.95 6.41 0.53
C SER A 839 27.94 7.79 1.14
N ASP A 840 26.79 8.37 1.04
CA ASP A 840 26.45 9.64 1.60
C ASP A 840 26.25 9.51 3.12
N ASN A 841 27.00 10.29 3.89
CA ASN A 841 26.88 10.27 5.35
C ASN A 841 25.69 11.04 5.90
N GLY A 842 24.82 11.51 5.02
CA GLY A 842 23.84 12.50 5.37
C GLY A 842 24.44 13.92 5.36
N ALA A 843 23.57 14.89 5.39
CA ALA A 843 23.91 16.29 5.35
C ALA A 843 24.01 16.86 6.76
N LEU A 844 25.06 17.63 7.01
CA LEU A 844 25.21 18.45 8.21
C LEU A 844 24.63 19.84 7.94
N THR A 845 23.54 20.18 8.62
CA THR A 845 22.94 21.51 8.50
C THR A 845 23.55 22.49 9.50
N VAL A 846 23.95 23.62 9.00
CA VAL A 846 24.57 24.71 9.78
C VAL A 846 23.81 25.99 9.49
N MET A 847 23.39 26.68 10.56
CA MET A 847 22.73 27.99 10.44
C MET A 847 23.76 29.12 10.41
N HIS A 848 23.59 30.06 9.49
CA HIS A 848 24.40 31.29 9.50
C HIS A 848 24.22 32.05 10.84
N PRO A 849 25.26 32.59 11.48
CA PRO A 849 25.16 33.25 12.79
C PRO A 849 24.08 34.33 12.84
N ALA A 850 23.94 35.13 11.76
CA ALA A 850 22.88 36.14 11.67
C ALA A 850 21.47 35.53 11.64
N SER A 851 21.32 34.37 11.05
CA SER A 851 20.02 33.64 11.01
C SER A 851 19.68 33.01 12.35
N VAL A 852 20.69 32.55 13.10
CA VAL A 852 20.53 32.05 14.48
C VAL A 852 20.00 33.17 15.38
N LEU A 853 20.47 34.39 15.21
CA LEU A 853 19.97 35.53 15.98
C LEU A 853 18.54 35.92 15.60
N GLU A 854 18.18 35.82 14.34
CA GLU A 854 16.78 35.99 13.87
C GLU A 854 15.87 34.88 14.39
N GLU A 855 16.34 33.65 14.39
CA GLU A 855 15.64 32.49 14.94
C GLU A 855 15.40 32.64 16.44
N GLU A 856 16.41 33.04 17.22
CA GLU A 856 16.23 33.29 18.65
C GLU A 856 15.28 34.48 18.91
N ARG A 857 15.35 35.54 18.08
CA ARG A 857 14.37 36.65 18.14
C ARG A 857 12.95 36.20 17.80
N TYR A 858 12.81 35.30 16.85
CA TYR A 858 11.52 34.71 16.50
C TYR A 858 10.98 33.85 17.65
N LYS A 859 11.78 32.95 18.22
CA LYS A 859 11.42 32.17 19.42
C LYS A 859 11.01 33.09 20.58
N LEU A 860 11.69 34.20 20.77
CA LEU A 860 11.35 35.18 21.78
C LEU A 860 10.05 35.92 21.45
N ARG A 861 9.82 36.31 20.20
CA ARG A 861 8.56 36.93 19.76
C ARG A 861 7.38 35.96 19.89
N PHE A 862 7.59 34.72 19.52
CA PHE A 862 6.57 33.66 19.68
C PHE A 862 6.24 33.41 21.15
N LYS A 863 7.24 33.36 22.04
CA LYS A 863 7.04 33.27 23.49
C LYS A 863 6.36 34.50 24.08
N VAL A 864 6.68 35.68 23.58
CA VAL A 864 6.09 36.97 24.06
C VAL A 864 4.65 37.10 23.58
N ASN A 865 4.37 36.79 22.31
CA ASN A 865 3.01 36.82 21.78
C ASN A 865 2.11 35.77 22.44
N ASN A 866 2.65 34.61 22.83
CA ASN A 866 1.93 33.58 23.59
C ASN A 866 1.64 33.98 25.05
N LYS A 867 2.28 35.01 25.57
CA LYS A 867 1.97 35.58 26.90
C LYS A 867 1.00 36.74 26.85
N MET A 868 0.72 37.31 25.66
CA MET A 868 -0.15 38.46 25.48
C MET A 868 -1.58 38.09 25.02
N PHE A 869 -1.88 36.82 24.77
CA PHE A 869 -3.20 36.35 24.42
C PHE A 869 -3.65 35.23 25.41
#